data_c09647217eb16bea790c68ac56b97f37
#
_entry.id   c09647217eb16bea790c68ac56b97f37
#
_cell.length_a   1.000
_cell.length_b   1.000
_cell.length_c   1.000
_cell.angle_alpha   90.00
_cell.angle_beta   90.00
_cell.angle_gamma   90.00
#
_symmetry.space_group_name_H-M   'P 1'
#
loop_
_entity.id
_entity.type
_entity.pdbx_description
1 polymer ?
#
loop_
_entity_poly.entity_id
_entity_poly.type
_entity_poly.pdbx_seq_one_letter_code
_entity_poly.pdbx_strand_id
1 'polypeptide(L)'
;MFVSNIIIINRHFILYINLRDSRVKNLSLHPKKIVFMYDIRNIAIIAHVDHGKTTLVDKMLLAGHLFRDNQQTDELILDNNELERERGITILSKNVSIKYGDTKINIIDTPGHADFGGEVERVLNMADGCLLVVDAFEGPMPQTRFVLQKALEIGLKPILVINKVDKPNCRPEEVQEEVFDLMFSLDATEEQLDFPTIYGSAKQGWMSDDWKKPSENIIPLLDAIVKHIPAPKVLEGTPQMLITSLDYSNYVGRIAVGRVHRGTIFNGKDYALCKRDGSIKRIRIKELDIFEGLGRTKVNEVNSGDICALIGIEGFEIGDTITDIDKPEPLDPIAIDEPTMSMLFTINNSPFFGQDGKYVTSRHIYERLMRELDKNLALRVEETESSDSWIVYGRGVLHLSVLIETMRREGYELQVGQPQVIIKEKHGEKHEPVEQLTINLPEEYSSKIIDVVTRRKGELLTMESKGDRMHMEFVIPSRGIIGLNNIVLTLSAGEAIMAHRFLEFQPWKGEIEKRQNGSIIAGESGNAYAYALDKLQDRGHFFIYPQTDVYAGQVVGEQNKEGDLVVNVTKSKKLTNVRASGSDDKAQLAPPVIFSLEEALEYIKDDEYVEVTPKHMRIRKILLDENDRKRASKKS
;
A
#
# COMPACT_ATOMS: atom_id res chain seq x y z
N MET A 1 -15.86 -0.66 -63.72
CA MET A 1 -16.68 -1.70 -63.07
C MET A 1 -16.81 -1.31 -61.58
N PHE A 2 -17.93 -0.66 -61.26
CA PHE A 2 -18.16 -0.22 -59.85
C PHE A 2 -18.66 -1.42 -59.04
N VAL A 3 -17.98 -1.72 -57.95
CA VAL A 3 -18.44 -2.71 -56.95
C VAL A 3 -19.26 -1.94 -55.93
N SER A 4 -20.56 -2.13 -55.95
CA SER A 4 -21.45 -1.51 -54.96
C SER A 4 -21.57 -2.44 -53.76
N ASN A 5 -21.04 -2.02 -52.62
CA ASN A 5 -21.32 -2.63 -51.33
C ASN A 5 -22.59 -1.98 -50.76
N ILE A 6 -23.59 -2.74 -50.42
CA ILE A 6 -24.79 -2.23 -49.76
C ILE A 6 -24.62 -2.47 -48.26
N ILE A 7 -24.65 -1.39 -47.49
CA ILE A 7 -24.65 -1.41 -46.02
C ILE A 7 -26.10 -1.16 -45.59
N ILE A 8 -26.72 -2.15 -44.98
CA ILE A 8 -28.03 -1.97 -44.33
C ILE A 8 -27.79 -1.83 -42.82
N ILE A 9 -28.07 -0.65 -42.32
CA ILE A 9 -28.00 -0.35 -40.89
C ILE A 9 -29.41 -0.51 -40.32
N ASN A 10 -29.64 -1.50 -39.48
CA ASN A 10 -30.81 -1.57 -38.63
C ASN A 10 -30.32 -1.47 -37.17
N ARG A 11 -31.09 -0.94 -36.26
CA ARG A 11 -30.71 -0.58 -34.85
C ARG A 11 -29.96 -1.65 -34.06
N HIS A 12 -29.84 -2.88 -34.62
CA HIS A 12 -29.14 -4.00 -33.93
C HIS A 12 -28.27 -4.88 -34.83
N PHE A 13 -28.03 -4.53 -36.13
CA PHE A 13 -27.23 -5.39 -37.03
C PHE A 13 -26.53 -4.58 -38.14
N ILE A 14 -25.23 -4.86 -38.35
CA ILE A 14 -24.49 -4.46 -39.56
C ILE A 14 -24.30 -5.71 -40.41
N LEU A 15 -24.88 -5.72 -41.61
CA LEU A 15 -24.76 -6.83 -42.56
C LEU A 15 -23.83 -6.42 -43.71
N TYR A 16 -22.67 -7.08 -43.82
CA TYR A 16 -21.80 -6.96 -44.97
C TYR A 16 -22.17 -8.03 -46.00
N ILE A 17 -22.66 -7.65 -47.17
CA ILE A 17 -22.91 -8.56 -48.28
C ILE A 17 -21.88 -8.31 -49.38
N ASN A 18 -21.04 -9.30 -49.64
CA ASN A 18 -20.08 -9.27 -50.74
C ASN A 18 -20.69 -9.97 -51.95
N LEU A 19 -21.06 -9.19 -52.98
CA LEU A 19 -21.80 -9.68 -54.19
C LEU A 19 -20.88 -10.30 -55.25
N ARG A 20 -19.82 -10.99 -54.89
CA ARG A 20 -18.85 -11.54 -55.85
C ARG A 20 -19.12 -12.98 -56.34
N ASP A 21 -20.18 -13.64 -55.84
CA ASP A 21 -20.43 -15.02 -56.29
C ASP A 21 -21.89 -15.28 -56.68
N SER A 22 -22.11 -15.57 -57.94
CA SER A 22 -23.44 -15.79 -58.58
C SER A 22 -24.01 -17.21 -58.36
N ARG A 23 -23.55 -17.93 -57.31
CA ARG A 23 -24.06 -19.26 -56.92
C ARG A 23 -24.53 -19.30 -55.49
N VAL A 24 -25.58 -18.55 -55.17
CA VAL A 24 -26.18 -18.66 -53.82
C VAL A 24 -27.43 -19.55 -53.91
N LYS A 25 -27.24 -20.84 -53.72
CA LYS A 25 -28.31 -21.73 -53.23
C LYS A 25 -27.90 -22.21 -51.86
N ASN A 26 -28.72 -21.83 -50.86
CA ASN A 26 -28.60 -22.14 -49.42
C ASN A 26 -27.54 -21.36 -48.65
N LEU A 27 -27.88 -20.13 -48.21
CA LEU A 27 -27.22 -19.48 -47.10
C LEU A 27 -27.68 -20.14 -45.78
N SER A 28 -26.86 -21.00 -45.21
CA SER A 28 -26.98 -21.32 -43.81
C SER A 28 -26.44 -20.11 -43.02
N LEU A 29 -27.35 -19.32 -42.48
CA LEU A 29 -27.03 -18.26 -41.53
C LEU A 29 -26.52 -18.92 -40.24
N HIS A 30 -25.21 -19.11 -40.14
CA HIS A 30 -24.59 -19.30 -38.84
C HIS A 30 -24.60 -17.92 -38.16
N PRO A 31 -25.26 -17.75 -37.01
CA PRO A 31 -25.17 -16.52 -36.28
C PRO A 31 -23.71 -16.36 -35.83
N LYS A 32 -22.91 -15.58 -36.55
CA LYS A 32 -21.68 -15.05 -35.98
C LYS A 32 -22.13 -14.23 -34.79
N LYS A 33 -21.80 -14.72 -33.60
CA LYS A 33 -21.99 -14.00 -32.36
C LYS A 33 -21.33 -12.64 -32.54
N ILE A 34 -22.14 -11.58 -32.58
CA ILE A 34 -21.63 -10.21 -32.63
C ILE A 34 -20.93 -10.01 -31.29
N VAL A 35 -19.62 -9.91 -31.35
CA VAL A 35 -18.84 -9.46 -30.21
C VAL A 35 -19.14 -7.96 -30.13
N PHE A 36 -19.89 -7.55 -29.13
CA PHE A 36 -20.06 -6.14 -28.81
C PHE A 36 -18.68 -5.62 -28.38
N MET A 37 -17.99 -4.88 -29.23
CA MET A 37 -16.88 -4.06 -28.81
C MET A 37 -17.48 -2.91 -28.01
N TYR A 38 -17.41 -3.02 -26.69
CA TYR A 38 -17.69 -1.89 -25.82
C TYR A 38 -16.64 -0.82 -26.06
N ASP A 39 -17.05 0.44 -26.05
CA ASP A 39 -16.12 1.55 -25.86
C ASP A 39 -15.52 1.42 -24.46
N ILE A 40 -14.19 1.46 -24.33
CA ILE A 40 -13.50 1.17 -23.08
C ILE A 40 -12.89 2.46 -22.53
N ARG A 41 -12.92 2.64 -21.22
CA ARG A 41 -12.14 3.64 -20.48
C ARG A 41 -11.41 2.95 -19.34
N ASN A 42 -10.09 3.09 -19.32
CA ASN A 42 -9.25 2.58 -18.23
C ASN A 42 -8.83 3.74 -17.35
N ILE A 43 -9.29 3.78 -16.11
CA ILE A 43 -9.02 4.87 -15.19
C ILE A 43 -8.33 4.36 -13.92
N ALA A 44 -7.31 5.07 -13.46
CA ALA A 44 -6.71 4.89 -12.15
C ALA A 44 -7.28 5.92 -11.16
N ILE A 45 -7.51 5.54 -9.90
CA ILE A 45 -7.98 6.46 -8.88
C ILE A 45 -6.85 6.80 -7.93
N ILE A 46 -6.48 8.07 -7.88
CA ILE A 46 -5.43 8.65 -7.06
C ILE A 46 -6.08 9.49 -5.96
N ALA A 47 -5.78 9.20 -4.71
CA ALA A 47 -6.27 9.96 -3.58
C ALA A 47 -5.33 9.85 -2.39
N HIS A 48 -5.33 10.86 -1.52
CA HIS A 48 -4.77 10.72 -0.18
C HIS A 48 -5.66 9.84 0.70
N VAL A 49 -5.09 9.31 1.78
CA VAL A 49 -5.83 8.61 2.84
C VAL A 49 -6.99 9.52 3.31
N ASP A 50 -8.14 8.93 3.54
CA ASP A 50 -9.36 9.62 3.97
C ASP A 50 -9.96 10.67 3.01
N HIS A 51 -9.40 10.93 1.82
CA HIS A 51 -10.03 11.80 0.83
C HIS A 51 -11.31 11.23 0.19
N GLY A 52 -11.65 9.98 0.53
CA GLY A 52 -12.91 9.33 0.16
C GLY A 52 -12.85 8.52 -1.13
N LYS A 53 -11.67 8.01 -1.50
CA LYS A 53 -11.44 7.14 -2.67
C LYS A 53 -12.39 5.94 -2.68
N THR A 54 -12.36 5.10 -1.65
CA THR A 54 -13.19 3.89 -1.55
C THR A 54 -14.68 4.21 -1.61
N THR A 55 -15.12 5.24 -0.88
CA THR A 55 -16.53 5.70 -0.90
C THR A 55 -16.96 6.13 -2.30
N LEU A 56 -16.06 6.81 -3.04
CA LEU A 56 -16.33 7.24 -4.43
C LEU A 56 -16.51 6.03 -5.35
N VAL A 57 -15.60 5.07 -5.28
CA VAL A 57 -15.65 3.84 -6.10
C VAL A 57 -16.90 3.02 -5.79
N ASP A 58 -17.26 2.88 -4.52
CA ASP A 58 -18.50 2.20 -4.12
C ASP A 58 -19.74 2.87 -4.74
N LYS A 59 -19.79 4.20 -4.76
CA LYS A 59 -20.89 4.93 -5.42
C LYS A 59 -20.89 4.77 -6.92
N MET A 60 -19.71 4.70 -7.57
CA MET A 60 -19.60 4.41 -9.00
C MET A 60 -20.10 3.00 -9.32
N LEU A 61 -19.75 2.00 -8.50
CA LEU A 61 -20.24 0.63 -8.63
C LEU A 61 -21.77 0.54 -8.49
N LEU A 62 -22.35 1.26 -7.54
CA LEU A 62 -23.80 1.34 -7.35
C LEU A 62 -24.51 1.98 -8.57
N ALA A 63 -23.94 3.06 -9.12
CA ALA A 63 -24.48 3.74 -10.30
C ALA A 63 -24.42 2.88 -11.57
N GLY A 64 -23.46 1.95 -11.66
CA GLY A 64 -23.36 0.98 -12.77
C GLY A 64 -24.39 -0.13 -12.75
N HIS A 65 -25.43 -0.06 -11.92
CA HIS A 65 -26.53 -1.06 -11.80
C HIS A 65 -26.05 -2.50 -11.50
N LEU A 66 -24.94 -2.66 -10.81
CA LEU A 66 -24.37 -3.96 -10.46
C LEU A 66 -25.15 -4.66 -9.32
N PHE A 67 -25.90 -3.90 -8.55
CA PHE A 67 -26.71 -4.42 -7.43
C PHE A 67 -28.20 -4.29 -7.74
N ARG A 68 -28.98 -5.29 -7.34
CA ARG A 68 -30.45 -5.19 -7.38
C ARG A 68 -30.93 -4.18 -6.33
N ASP A 69 -31.95 -3.42 -6.62
CA ASP A 69 -32.51 -2.33 -5.79
C ASP A 69 -32.81 -2.69 -4.32
N ASN A 70 -32.83 -3.97 -3.96
CA ASN A 70 -33.11 -4.47 -2.62
C ASN A 70 -31.92 -5.14 -1.91
N GLN A 71 -30.71 -5.07 -2.45
CA GLN A 71 -29.54 -5.66 -1.82
C GLN A 71 -28.92 -4.63 -0.87
N GLN A 72 -29.06 -4.85 0.44
CA GLN A 72 -28.28 -4.11 1.44
C GLN A 72 -26.81 -4.46 1.23
N THR A 73 -26.04 -3.51 0.73
CA THR A 73 -24.60 -3.62 0.61
C THR A 73 -23.96 -3.02 1.86
N ASP A 74 -23.04 -3.75 2.46
CA ASP A 74 -22.20 -3.19 3.52
C ASP A 74 -21.45 -1.96 2.97
N GLU A 75 -21.28 -0.96 3.81
CA GLU A 75 -20.40 0.18 3.49
C GLU A 75 -18.98 -0.34 3.29
N LEU A 76 -18.24 0.21 2.29
CA LEU A 76 -16.87 -0.17 1.91
C LEU A 76 -16.77 -1.56 1.26
N ILE A 77 -17.46 -1.72 0.14
CA ILE A 77 -17.52 -2.97 -0.64
C ILE A 77 -16.12 -3.37 -1.19
N LEU A 78 -15.29 -2.40 -1.54
CA LEU A 78 -13.94 -2.64 -2.08
C LEU A 78 -12.95 -3.08 -1.00
N ASP A 79 -13.01 -2.54 0.21
CA ASP A 79 -12.04 -2.85 1.25
C ASP A 79 -12.40 -4.15 1.97
N ASN A 80 -12.20 -5.29 1.28
CA ASN A 80 -12.44 -6.62 1.86
C ASN A 80 -11.40 -7.04 2.89
N ASN A 81 -10.27 -6.33 3.00
CA ASN A 81 -9.22 -6.61 3.96
C ASN A 81 -9.46 -5.80 5.25
N GLU A 82 -9.54 -6.48 6.40
CA GLU A 82 -9.72 -5.84 7.70
C GLU A 82 -8.63 -4.79 7.99
N LEU A 83 -7.37 -5.05 7.57
CA LEU A 83 -6.26 -4.12 7.75
C LEU A 83 -6.43 -2.83 6.92
N GLU A 84 -6.95 -2.92 5.69
CA GLU A 84 -7.25 -1.75 4.87
C GLU A 84 -8.33 -0.88 5.53
N ARG A 85 -9.39 -1.53 6.06
CA ARG A 85 -10.49 -0.83 6.76
C ARG A 85 -10.03 -0.15 8.05
N GLU A 86 -9.22 -0.84 8.87
CA GLU A 86 -8.73 -0.29 10.14
C GLU A 86 -7.76 0.87 9.94
N ARG A 87 -6.94 0.80 8.89
CA ARG A 87 -5.90 1.81 8.60
C ARG A 87 -6.37 2.91 7.68
N GLY A 88 -7.53 2.75 7.03
CA GLY A 88 -8.05 3.68 6.03
C GLY A 88 -7.19 3.77 4.77
N ILE A 89 -6.30 2.79 4.50
CA ILE A 89 -5.39 2.79 3.36
C ILE A 89 -5.65 1.62 2.43
N THR A 90 -5.50 1.83 1.13
CA THR A 90 -5.43 0.74 0.16
C THR A 90 -4.03 0.14 0.17
N ILE A 91 -3.92 -1.15 0.44
CA ILE A 91 -2.66 -1.89 0.49
C ILE A 91 -2.42 -2.60 -0.85
N LEU A 92 -3.45 -3.26 -1.38
CA LEU A 92 -3.40 -3.99 -2.64
C LEU A 92 -4.27 -3.31 -3.69
N SER A 93 -3.73 -3.15 -4.89
CA SER A 93 -4.50 -2.64 -6.03
C SER A 93 -5.61 -3.63 -6.41
N LYS A 94 -6.78 -3.10 -6.73
CA LYS A 94 -7.94 -3.88 -7.17
C LYS A 94 -8.43 -3.38 -8.52
N ASN A 95 -8.85 -4.32 -9.35
CA ASN A 95 -9.45 -4.02 -10.63
C ASN A 95 -10.93 -4.34 -10.57
N VAL A 96 -11.75 -3.34 -10.87
CA VAL A 96 -13.20 -3.48 -10.99
C VAL A 96 -13.68 -2.84 -12.27
N SER A 97 -14.86 -3.17 -12.75
CA SER A 97 -15.41 -2.49 -13.91
C SER A 97 -16.89 -2.21 -13.76
N ILE A 98 -17.33 -1.14 -14.38
CA ILE A 98 -18.74 -0.77 -14.47
C ILE A 98 -19.14 -0.61 -15.93
N LYS A 99 -20.40 -0.87 -16.19
CA LYS A 99 -21.00 -0.59 -17.49
C LYS A 99 -21.83 0.69 -17.40
N TYR A 100 -21.47 1.68 -18.21
CA TYR A 100 -22.21 2.93 -18.32
C TYR A 100 -22.62 3.19 -19.78
N GLY A 101 -23.89 3.02 -20.06
CA GLY A 101 -24.40 3.02 -21.43
C GLY A 101 -23.74 1.92 -22.28
N ASP A 102 -23.09 2.31 -23.37
CA ASP A 102 -22.33 1.43 -24.26
C ASP A 102 -20.83 1.39 -23.93
N THR A 103 -20.40 2.06 -22.86
CA THR A 103 -19.01 2.16 -22.42
C THR A 103 -18.75 1.24 -21.23
N LYS A 104 -17.65 0.50 -21.28
CA LYS A 104 -17.07 -0.24 -20.16
C LYS A 104 -16.01 0.64 -19.50
N ILE A 105 -16.16 0.97 -18.22
CA ILE A 105 -15.18 1.72 -17.46
C ILE A 105 -14.48 0.74 -16.53
N ASN A 106 -13.21 0.45 -16.82
CA ASN A 106 -12.32 -0.28 -15.91
C ASN A 106 -11.74 0.70 -14.91
N ILE A 107 -11.89 0.39 -13.63
CA ILE A 107 -11.43 1.20 -12.50
C ILE A 107 -10.30 0.44 -11.82
N ILE A 108 -9.13 1.06 -11.76
CA ILE A 108 -7.93 0.54 -11.12
C ILE A 108 -7.75 1.29 -9.81
N ASP A 109 -8.00 0.61 -8.69
CA ASP A 109 -7.78 1.17 -7.37
C ASP A 109 -6.28 1.15 -7.03
N THR A 110 -5.68 2.32 -6.77
CA THR A 110 -4.24 2.45 -6.54
C THR A 110 -3.92 2.66 -5.07
N PRO A 111 -2.86 2.01 -4.54
CA PRO A 111 -2.34 2.34 -3.22
C PRO A 111 -1.90 3.81 -3.15
N GLY A 112 -2.15 4.46 -2.01
CA GLY A 112 -1.79 5.87 -1.82
C GLY A 112 -0.43 6.09 -1.15
N HIS A 113 0.15 5.08 -0.50
CA HIS A 113 1.36 5.19 0.29
C HIS A 113 2.63 4.91 -0.52
N ALA A 114 3.70 5.68 -0.27
CA ALA A 114 4.98 5.57 -0.99
C ALA A 114 5.65 4.19 -0.87
N ASP A 115 5.47 3.48 0.26
CA ASP A 115 5.99 2.12 0.47
C ASP A 115 5.44 1.10 -0.54
N PHE A 116 4.30 1.42 -1.20
CA PHE A 116 3.69 0.63 -2.26
C PHE A 116 3.94 1.21 -3.67
N GLY A 117 4.89 2.15 -3.80
CA GLY A 117 5.17 2.89 -5.04
C GLY A 117 5.35 2.02 -6.28
N GLY A 118 6.00 0.86 -6.17
CA GLY A 118 6.14 -0.04 -7.31
C GLY A 118 4.88 -0.78 -7.74
N GLU A 119 3.89 -0.89 -6.86
CA GLU A 119 2.56 -1.33 -7.28
C GLU A 119 1.85 -0.23 -8.04
N VAL A 120 1.98 1.01 -7.56
CA VAL A 120 1.42 2.19 -8.21
C VAL A 120 1.91 2.32 -9.64
N GLU A 121 3.23 2.30 -9.89
CA GLU A 121 3.79 2.41 -11.25
C GLU A 121 3.27 1.32 -12.18
N ARG A 122 3.18 0.09 -11.69
CA ARG A 122 2.69 -1.04 -12.49
C ARG A 122 1.23 -0.90 -12.89
N VAL A 123 0.37 -0.54 -11.95
CA VAL A 123 -1.07 -0.46 -12.19
C VAL A 123 -1.44 0.77 -13.00
N LEU A 124 -0.73 1.89 -12.84
CA LEU A 124 -0.91 3.09 -13.66
C LEU A 124 -0.66 2.82 -15.15
N ASN A 125 0.26 1.92 -15.49
CA ASN A 125 0.50 1.52 -16.89
C ASN A 125 -0.69 0.82 -17.57
N MET A 126 -1.70 0.38 -16.81
CA MET A 126 -2.94 -0.16 -17.37
C MET A 126 -3.99 0.92 -17.69
N ALA A 127 -3.83 2.14 -17.18
CA ALA A 127 -4.79 3.23 -17.31
C ALA A 127 -4.53 4.09 -18.57
N ASP A 128 -5.56 4.82 -18.99
CA ASP A 128 -5.50 5.86 -20.03
C ASP A 128 -5.74 7.25 -19.44
N GLY A 129 -6.26 7.32 -18.22
CA GLY A 129 -6.42 8.54 -17.46
C GLY A 129 -6.54 8.27 -15.97
N CYS A 130 -6.61 9.32 -15.16
CA CYS A 130 -6.72 9.19 -13.72
C CYS A 130 -7.76 10.16 -13.13
N LEU A 131 -8.42 9.70 -12.05
CA LEU A 131 -9.23 10.54 -11.18
C LEU A 131 -8.36 10.96 -10.00
N LEU A 132 -8.08 12.25 -9.88
CA LEU A 132 -7.41 12.83 -8.72
C LEU A 132 -8.47 13.28 -7.71
N VAL A 133 -8.65 12.52 -6.64
CA VAL A 133 -9.65 12.82 -5.60
C VAL A 133 -9.00 13.60 -4.47
N VAL A 134 -9.51 14.81 -4.22
CA VAL A 134 -8.98 15.75 -3.22
C VAL A 134 -10.10 16.20 -2.28
N ASP A 135 -9.82 16.26 -0.98
CA ASP A 135 -10.75 16.81 0.02
C ASP A 135 -10.87 18.32 -0.15
N ALA A 136 -12.09 18.84 -0.22
CA ALA A 136 -12.40 20.26 -0.41
C ALA A 136 -11.90 21.19 0.72
N PHE A 137 -11.53 20.64 1.87
CA PHE A 137 -10.99 21.38 3.01
C PHE A 137 -9.48 21.25 3.12
N GLU A 138 -8.96 20.02 3.01
CA GLU A 138 -7.53 19.72 3.22
C GLU A 138 -6.65 20.12 2.02
N GLY A 139 -7.20 20.03 0.80
CA GLY A 139 -6.43 20.27 -0.42
C GLY A 139 -5.49 19.09 -0.81
N PRO A 140 -4.56 19.32 -1.75
CA PRO A 140 -3.64 18.28 -2.20
C PRO A 140 -2.57 17.98 -1.14
N MET A 141 -2.50 16.72 -0.70
CA MET A 141 -1.59 16.26 0.33
C MET A 141 -0.27 15.72 -0.23
N PRO A 142 0.85 15.73 0.55
CA PRO A 142 2.17 15.34 0.06
C PRO A 142 2.24 13.93 -0.54
N GLN A 143 1.51 12.96 0.01
CA GLN A 143 1.50 11.58 -0.51
C GLN A 143 0.90 11.50 -1.92
N THR A 144 -0.10 12.33 -2.22
CA THR A 144 -0.74 12.42 -3.53
C THR A 144 0.24 12.89 -4.61
N ARG A 145 1.21 13.72 -4.25
CA ARG A 145 2.23 14.27 -5.16
C ARG A 145 3.00 13.18 -5.89
N PHE A 146 3.44 12.13 -5.18
CA PHE A 146 4.21 11.04 -5.78
C PHE A 146 3.38 10.27 -6.84
N VAL A 147 2.17 9.85 -6.48
CA VAL A 147 1.32 9.06 -7.39
C VAL A 147 0.90 9.90 -8.59
N LEU A 148 0.58 11.18 -8.36
CA LEU A 148 0.25 12.12 -9.42
C LEU A 148 1.43 12.35 -10.37
N GLN A 149 2.64 12.57 -9.83
CA GLN A 149 3.84 12.72 -10.64
C GLN A 149 4.02 11.53 -11.59
N LYS A 150 3.92 10.30 -11.07
CA LYS A 150 4.04 9.09 -11.88
C LYS A 150 2.95 8.98 -12.95
N ALA A 151 1.72 9.36 -12.62
CA ALA A 151 0.62 9.41 -13.57
C ALA A 151 0.87 10.41 -14.72
N LEU A 152 1.40 11.60 -14.38
CA LEU A 152 1.74 12.64 -15.37
C LEU A 152 2.93 12.23 -16.26
N GLU A 153 3.99 11.62 -15.68
CA GLU A 153 5.17 11.13 -16.41
C GLU A 153 4.81 10.11 -17.50
N ILE A 154 3.85 9.22 -17.24
CA ILE A 154 3.37 8.23 -18.22
C ILE A 154 2.28 8.77 -19.15
N GLY A 155 1.93 10.05 -19.03
CA GLY A 155 1.00 10.74 -19.93
C GLY A 155 -0.48 10.50 -19.68
N LEU A 156 -0.89 10.11 -18.45
CA LEU A 156 -2.31 9.96 -18.12
C LEU A 156 -3.02 11.32 -18.16
N LYS A 157 -4.27 11.31 -18.65
CA LYS A 157 -5.14 12.49 -18.59
C LYS A 157 -5.85 12.56 -17.24
N PRO A 158 -5.67 13.63 -16.45
CA PRO A 158 -6.30 13.77 -15.15
C PRO A 158 -7.72 14.35 -15.26
N ILE A 159 -8.60 13.90 -14.34
CA ILE A 159 -9.84 14.58 -13.96
C ILE A 159 -9.72 14.88 -12.48
N LEU A 160 -9.89 16.13 -12.09
CA LEU A 160 -9.91 16.53 -10.68
C LEU A 160 -11.30 16.28 -10.09
N VAL A 161 -11.36 15.58 -8.96
CA VAL A 161 -12.59 15.37 -8.19
C VAL A 161 -12.41 16.01 -6.82
N ILE A 162 -13.04 17.16 -6.59
CA ILE A 162 -13.05 17.84 -5.30
C ILE A 162 -14.20 17.28 -4.47
N ASN A 163 -13.85 16.40 -3.55
CA ASN A 163 -14.79 15.66 -2.71
C ASN A 163 -15.04 16.36 -1.36
N LYS A 164 -16.13 16.00 -0.69
CA LYS A 164 -16.53 16.49 0.64
C LYS A 164 -16.88 17.98 0.67
N VAL A 165 -17.42 18.52 -0.40
CA VAL A 165 -17.92 19.89 -0.44
C VAL A 165 -19.13 20.15 0.47
N ASP A 166 -19.68 19.08 1.07
CA ASP A 166 -20.72 19.14 2.10
C ASP A 166 -20.19 19.51 3.50
N LYS A 167 -18.86 19.54 3.69
CA LYS A 167 -18.26 19.97 4.96
C LYS A 167 -18.37 21.49 5.15
N PRO A 168 -18.63 21.95 6.40
CA PRO A 168 -18.49 23.37 6.70
C PRO A 168 -17.03 23.81 6.50
N ASN A 169 -16.84 25.02 6.03
CA ASN A 169 -15.52 25.62 5.72
C ASN A 169 -14.76 24.94 4.55
N CYS A 170 -15.46 24.26 3.64
CA CYS A 170 -14.83 23.81 2.40
C CYS A 170 -14.41 25.02 1.55
N ARG A 171 -13.28 24.87 0.81
CA ARG A 171 -12.68 25.90 -0.05
C ARG A 171 -12.39 25.37 -1.45
N PRO A 172 -13.40 24.91 -2.20
CA PRO A 172 -13.20 24.17 -3.44
C PRO A 172 -12.45 24.94 -4.53
N GLU A 173 -12.67 26.28 -4.63
CA GLU A 173 -12.03 27.15 -5.61
C GLU A 173 -10.51 27.25 -5.32
N GLU A 174 -10.13 27.47 -4.05
CA GLU A 174 -8.72 27.51 -3.62
C GLU A 174 -8.02 26.15 -3.80
N VAL A 175 -8.71 25.07 -3.48
CA VAL A 175 -8.17 23.70 -3.67
C VAL A 175 -7.92 23.39 -5.14
N GLN A 176 -8.76 23.90 -6.05
CA GLN A 176 -8.53 23.76 -7.48
C GLN A 176 -7.25 24.49 -7.92
N GLU A 177 -7.02 25.71 -7.41
CA GLU A 177 -5.80 26.49 -7.67
C GLU A 177 -4.57 25.76 -7.09
N GLU A 178 -4.64 25.26 -5.86
CA GLU A 178 -3.55 24.48 -5.24
C GLU A 178 -3.19 23.23 -6.07
N VAL A 179 -4.18 22.54 -6.64
CA VAL A 179 -3.94 21.37 -7.51
C VAL A 179 -3.32 21.81 -8.84
N PHE A 180 -3.75 22.93 -9.39
CA PHE A 180 -3.13 23.48 -10.61
C PHE A 180 -1.65 23.82 -10.37
N ASP A 181 -1.34 24.50 -9.28
CA ASP A 181 0.04 24.82 -8.88
C ASP A 181 0.87 23.56 -8.64
N LEU A 182 0.28 22.54 -8.01
CA LEU A 182 0.92 21.24 -7.82
C LEU A 182 1.26 20.59 -9.16
N MET A 183 0.31 20.51 -10.10
CA MET A 183 0.56 19.92 -11.42
C MET A 183 1.60 20.71 -12.22
N PHE A 184 1.56 22.04 -12.14
CA PHE A 184 2.56 22.91 -12.75
C PHE A 184 3.96 22.65 -12.18
N SER A 185 4.08 22.47 -10.85
CA SER A 185 5.34 22.13 -10.17
C SER A 185 5.86 20.72 -10.50
N LEU A 186 5.02 19.85 -11.08
CA LEU A 186 5.34 18.50 -11.52
C LEU A 186 5.59 18.41 -13.02
N ASP A 187 5.82 19.54 -13.69
CA ASP A 187 6.08 19.63 -15.14
C ASP A 187 4.96 19.01 -16.00
N ALA A 188 3.70 19.15 -15.56
CA ALA A 188 2.55 18.69 -16.34
C ALA A 188 2.49 19.42 -17.69
N THR A 189 2.11 18.68 -18.74
CA THR A 189 1.93 19.24 -20.08
C THR A 189 0.71 20.19 -20.15
N GLU A 190 0.67 21.08 -21.16
CA GLU A 190 -0.49 21.95 -21.36
C GLU A 190 -1.82 21.19 -21.47
N GLU A 191 -1.79 19.99 -22.12
CA GLU A 191 -2.98 19.13 -22.21
C GLU A 191 -3.39 18.51 -20.87
N GLN A 192 -2.45 18.33 -19.94
CA GLN A 192 -2.72 17.82 -18.59
C GLN A 192 -3.15 18.92 -17.65
N LEU A 193 -2.70 20.17 -17.86
CA LEU A 193 -3.12 21.35 -17.10
C LEU A 193 -4.55 21.82 -17.47
N ASP A 194 -5.06 21.45 -18.66
CA ASP A 194 -6.47 21.66 -19.06
C ASP A 194 -7.37 20.52 -18.56
N PHE A 195 -7.33 20.27 -17.25
CA PHE A 195 -8.11 19.20 -16.63
C PHE A 195 -9.52 19.65 -16.25
N PRO A 196 -10.55 18.81 -16.51
CA PRO A 196 -11.89 19.05 -16.02
C PRO A 196 -11.96 18.84 -14.49
N THR A 197 -12.75 19.68 -13.82
CA THR A 197 -12.99 19.57 -12.39
C THR A 197 -14.44 19.19 -12.13
N ILE A 198 -14.66 18.21 -11.25
CA ILE A 198 -15.95 17.75 -10.76
C ILE A 198 -15.97 17.90 -9.25
N TYR A 199 -17.05 18.44 -8.72
CA TYR A 199 -17.24 18.71 -7.30
C TYR A 199 -18.34 17.82 -6.74
N GLY A 200 -18.26 17.43 -5.46
CA GLY A 200 -19.36 16.73 -4.85
C GLY A 200 -19.09 16.14 -3.48
N SER A 201 -20.02 15.30 -3.05
CA SER A 201 -19.92 14.49 -1.84
C SER A 201 -20.13 13.02 -2.18
N ALA A 202 -19.05 12.25 -2.18
CA ALA A 202 -19.13 10.79 -2.35
C ALA A 202 -20.00 10.15 -1.26
N LYS A 203 -19.96 10.66 -0.03
CA LYS A 203 -20.78 10.19 1.09
C LYS A 203 -22.27 10.38 0.79
N GLN A 204 -22.67 11.53 0.31
CA GLN A 204 -24.05 11.85 -0.04
C GLN A 204 -24.46 11.27 -1.41
N GLY A 205 -23.49 10.86 -2.25
CA GLY A 205 -23.74 10.18 -3.53
C GLY A 205 -24.07 11.10 -4.70
N TRP A 206 -23.56 12.34 -4.71
CA TRP A 206 -23.76 13.28 -5.81
C TRP A 206 -22.46 13.94 -6.27
N MET A 207 -22.39 14.27 -7.57
CA MET A 207 -21.29 14.98 -8.22
C MET A 207 -21.84 16.00 -9.22
N SER A 208 -21.18 17.15 -9.38
CA SER A 208 -21.59 18.25 -10.26
C SER A 208 -20.37 18.98 -10.84
N ASP A 209 -20.56 19.67 -11.94
CA ASP A 209 -19.60 20.63 -12.50
C ASP A 209 -19.59 21.99 -11.78
N ASP A 210 -20.58 22.27 -10.95
CA ASP A 210 -20.70 23.47 -10.12
C ASP A 210 -20.99 23.05 -8.66
N TRP A 211 -20.05 23.28 -7.74
CA TRP A 211 -20.19 22.89 -6.34
C TRP A 211 -21.33 23.58 -5.59
N LYS A 212 -21.79 24.74 -6.11
CA LYS A 212 -22.95 25.49 -5.58
C LYS A 212 -24.28 24.90 -6.03
N LYS A 213 -24.27 23.97 -6.99
CA LYS A 213 -25.46 23.34 -7.57
C LYS A 213 -25.35 21.80 -7.46
N PRO A 214 -25.66 21.21 -6.31
CA PRO A 214 -25.67 19.77 -6.15
C PRO A 214 -26.56 19.07 -7.18
N SER A 215 -26.08 17.98 -7.76
CA SER A 215 -26.89 17.09 -8.59
C SER A 215 -27.62 16.06 -7.72
N GLU A 216 -28.46 15.24 -8.32
CA GLU A 216 -29.18 14.16 -7.62
C GLU A 216 -28.34 12.89 -7.46
N ASN A 217 -27.23 12.73 -8.23
CA ASN A 217 -26.49 11.48 -8.32
C ASN A 217 -25.04 11.71 -8.79
N ILE A 218 -24.31 10.60 -9.03
CA ILE A 218 -22.90 10.61 -9.47
C ILE A 218 -22.72 10.62 -10.99
N ILE A 219 -23.79 10.62 -11.77
CA ILE A 219 -23.77 10.56 -13.24
C ILE A 219 -22.88 11.62 -13.87
N PRO A 220 -22.85 12.89 -13.42
CA PRO A 220 -21.96 13.91 -13.99
C PRO A 220 -20.48 13.51 -13.99
N LEU A 221 -20.01 12.73 -12.99
CA LEU A 221 -18.66 12.19 -12.98
C LEU A 221 -18.47 11.12 -14.06
N LEU A 222 -19.44 10.20 -14.23
CA LEU A 222 -19.37 9.17 -15.25
C LEU A 222 -19.39 9.78 -16.67
N ASP A 223 -20.20 10.81 -16.90
CA ASP A 223 -20.21 11.57 -18.15
C ASP A 223 -18.87 12.25 -18.41
N ALA A 224 -18.25 12.85 -17.37
CA ALA A 224 -16.93 13.47 -17.48
C ALA A 224 -15.86 12.43 -17.84
N ILE A 225 -15.89 11.25 -17.24
CA ILE A 225 -14.97 10.14 -17.57
C ILE A 225 -15.10 9.75 -19.05
N VAL A 226 -16.31 9.48 -19.52
CA VAL A 226 -16.54 9.08 -20.92
C VAL A 226 -16.11 10.18 -21.89
N LYS A 227 -16.33 11.44 -21.55
CA LYS A 227 -16.05 12.61 -22.40
C LYS A 227 -14.55 12.95 -22.46
N HIS A 228 -13.85 12.92 -21.33
CA HIS A 228 -12.50 13.49 -21.20
C HIS A 228 -11.37 12.43 -21.17
N ILE A 229 -11.63 11.22 -20.67
CA ILE A 229 -10.63 10.15 -20.71
C ILE A 229 -10.63 9.53 -22.11
N PRO A 230 -9.46 9.42 -22.77
CA PRO A 230 -9.39 8.82 -24.10
C PRO A 230 -9.70 7.31 -24.06
N ALA A 231 -10.27 6.80 -25.14
CA ALA A 231 -10.34 5.36 -25.35
C ALA A 231 -8.93 4.79 -25.54
N PRO A 232 -8.66 3.55 -25.10
CA PRO A 232 -7.38 2.90 -25.32
C PRO A 232 -7.07 2.80 -26.82
N LYS A 233 -5.80 2.97 -27.18
CA LYS A 233 -5.35 2.78 -28.56
C LYS A 233 -5.45 1.31 -28.91
N VAL A 234 -6.31 0.97 -29.87
CA VAL A 234 -6.44 -0.39 -30.39
C VAL A 234 -5.33 -0.62 -31.41
N LEU A 235 -4.43 -1.54 -31.13
CA LEU A 235 -3.34 -1.92 -32.03
C LEU A 235 -3.62 -3.31 -32.62
N GLU A 236 -3.67 -3.39 -33.95
CA GLU A 236 -3.80 -4.66 -34.65
C GLU A 236 -2.44 -5.36 -34.80
N GLY A 237 -2.44 -6.69 -34.78
CA GLY A 237 -1.23 -7.49 -34.96
C GLY A 237 -1.21 -8.75 -34.10
N THR A 238 -0.02 -9.31 -33.94
CA THR A 238 0.21 -10.45 -33.04
C THR A 238 -0.12 -10.07 -31.58
N PRO A 239 -0.71 -11.00 -30.80
CA PRO A 239 -1.10 -10.72 -29.43
C PRO A 239 0.09 -10.34 -28.55
N GLN A 240 -0.11 -9.34 -27.70
CA GLN A 240 0.91 -8.84 -26.78
C GLN A 240 0.25 -8.30 -25.52
N MET A 241 0.64 -8.83 -24.35
CA MET A 241 0.12 -8.44 -23.05
C MET A 241 1.25 -8.45 -22.02
N LEU A 242 1.41 -7.35 -21.30
CA LEU A 242 2.32 -7.27 -20.16
C LEU A 242 1.59 -7.71 -18.89
N ILE A 243 2.19 -8.59 -18.11
CA ILE A 243 1.69 -8.96 -16.78
C ILE A 243 2.08 -7.86 -15.80
N THR A 244 1.09 -7.12 -15.32
CA THR A 244 1.28 -5.94 -14.46
C THR A 244 0.93 -6.19 -13.01
N SER A 245 0.03 -7.15 -12.75
CA SER A 245 -0.44 -7.47 -11.40
C SER A 245 -0.66 -8.96 -11.25
N LEU A 246 -0.66 -9.41 -10.01
CA LEU A 246 -0.96 -10.79 -9.62
C LEU A 246 -2.19 -10.80 -8.72
N ASP A 247 -3.08 -11.73 -8.97
CA ASP A 247 -4.15 -12.09 -8.06
C ASP A 247 -4.01 -13.56 -7.66
N TYR A 248 -4.67 -13.98 -6.61
CA TYR A 248 -4.58 -15.32 -6.08
C TYR A 248 -5.94 -15.86 -5.67
N SER A 249 -6.23 -17.07 -6.07
CA SER A 249 -7.40 -17.81 -5.64
C SER A 249 -6.99 -19.15 -5.03
N ASN A 250 -7.61 -19.52 -3.91
CA ASN A 250 -7.36 -20.82 -3.25
C ASN A 250 -7.71 -22.02 -4.14
N TYR A 251 -8.51 -21.82 -5.19
CA TYR A 251 -8.97 -22.89 -6.09
C TYR A 251 -8.10 -23.02 -7.35
N VAL A 252 -7.66 -21.90 -7.92
CA VAL A 252 -6.96 -21.88 -9.22
C VAL A 252 -5.50 -21.43 -9.10
N GLY A 253 -5.06 -21.04 -7.91
CA GLY A 253 -3.71 -20.56 -7.64
C GLY A 253 -3.47 -19.14 -8.15
N ARG A 254 -2.28 -18.89 -8.68
CA ARG A 254 -1.84 -17.58 -9.20
C ARG A 254 -2.58 -17.21 -10.48
N ILE A 255 -2.97 -15.97 -10.58
CA ILE A 255 -3.71 -15.39 -11.70
C ILE A 255 -2.92 -14.20 -12.22
N ALA A 256 -2.58 -14.21 -13.51
CA ALA A 256 -1.88 -13.11 -14.14
C ALA A 256 -2.88 -12.06 -14.60
N VAL A 257 -2.70 -10.82 -14.21
CA VAL A 257 -3.55 -9.68 -14.60
C VAL A 257 -2.72 -8.69 -15.41
N GLY A 258 -3.31 -8.16 -16.47
CA GLY A 258 -2.68 -7.14 -17.29
C GLY A 258 -3.60 -6.61 -18.37
N ARG A 259 -3.11 -5.60 -19.09
CA ARG A 259 -3.78 -5.01 -20.24
C ARG A 259 -3.27 -5.64 -21.53
N VAL A 260 -4.18 -5.95 -22.44
CA VAL A 260 -3.80 -6.37 -23.79
C VAL A 260 -3.33 -5.16 -24.59
N HIS A 261 -2.04 -5.10 -24.91
CA HIS A 261 -1.45 -3.98 -25.63
C HIS A 261 -1.77 -4.04 -27.13
N ARG A 262 -1.67 -5.24 -27.73
CA ARG A 262 -1.86 -5.43 -29.17
C ARG A 262 -2.55 -6.76 -29.45
N GLY A 263 -3.34 -6.79 -30.53
CA GLY A 263 -3.99 -7.98 -31.04
C GLY A 263 -5.10 -8.49 -30.12
N THR A 264 -5.34 -9.79 -30.18
CA THR A 264 -6.41 -10.47 -29.43
C THR A 264 -5.88 -11.71 -28.74
N ILE A 265 -6.18 -11.84 -27.46
CA ILE A 265 -5.88 -13.04 -26.66
C ILE A 265 -7.11 -13.94 -26.65
N PHE A 266 -6.92 -15.23 -26.89
CA PHE A 266 -7.97 -16.24 -26.94
C PHE A 266 -7.82 -17.26 -25.81
N ASN A 267 -8.95 -17.66 -25.26
CA ASN A 267 -9.02 -18.75 -24.29
C ASN A 267 -8.60 -20.09 -24.93
N GLY A 268 -7.90 -20.91 -24.21
CA GLY A 268 -7.50 -22.28 -24.62
C GLY A 268 -6.38 -22.34 -25.64
N LYS A 269 -5.80 -21.21 -26.08
CA LYS A 269 -4.65 -21.15 -27.00
C LYS A 269 -3.31 -21.20 -26.27
N ASP A 270 -2.29 -21.59 -27.01
CA ASP A 270 -0.89 -21.58 -26.59
C ASP A 270 -0.24 -20.24 -26.97
N TYR A 271 0.64 -19.74 -26.10
CA TYR A 271 1.38 -18.48 -26.23
C TYR A 271 2.83 -18.63 -25.80
N ALA A 272 3.67 -17.68 -26.16
CA ALA A 272 5.00 -17.52 -25.63
C ALA A 272 4.97 -16.60 -24.39
N LEU A 273 5.55 -17.04 -23.31
CA LEU A 273 5.85 -16.24 -22.13
C LEU A 273 7.31 -15.80 -22.21
N CYS A 274 7.53 -14.53 -22.51
CA CYS A 274 8.86 -13.91 -22.52
C CYS A 274 9.18 -13.42 -21.13
N LYS A 275 10.21 -13.99 -20.52
CA LYS A 275 10.70 -13.65 -19.20
C LYS A 275 11.64 -12.44 -19.25
N ARG A 276 11.83 -11.76 -18.12
CA ARG A 276 12.78 -10.64 -18.00
C ARG A 276 14.23 -11.02 -18.25
N ASP A 277 14.62 -12.27 -17.97
CA ASP A 277 15.96 -12.81 -18.24
C ASP A 277 16.19 -13.14 -19.71
N GLY A 278 15.22 -12.86 -20.59
CA GLY A 278 15.23 -13.17 -22.02
C GLY A 278 14.85 -14.62 -22.34
N SER A 279 14.58 -15.46 -21.37
CA SER A 279 14.10 -16.83 -21.60
C SER A 279 12.64 -16.81 -22.09
N ILE A 280 12.31 -17.76 -22.97
CA ILE A 280 10.97 -17.89 -23.55
C ILE A 280 10.41 -19.26 -23.20
N LYS A 281 9.21 -19.29 -22.63
CA LYS A 281 8.50 -20.52 -22.28
C LYS A 281 7.19 -20.60 -23.07
N ARG A 282 6.83 -21.80 -23.54
CA ARG A 282 5.50 -22.05 -24.08
C ARG A 282 4.52 -22.25 -22.94
N ILE A 283 3.42 -21.51 -22.97
CA ILE A 283 2.35 -21.58 -21.99
C ILE A 283 1.01 -21.81 -22.69
N ARG A 284 0.04 -22.35 -21.95
CA ARG A 284 -1.35 -22.48 -22.38
C ARG A 284 -2.27 -21.77 -21.42
N ILE A 285 -3.11 -20.87 -21.92
CA ILE A 285 -4.14 -20.21 -21.13
C ILE A 285 -5.28 -21.21 -20.94
N LYS A 286 -5.55 -21.63 -19.69
CA LYS A 286 -6.65 -22.55 -19.38
C LYS A 286 -7.98 -21.83 -19.29
N GLU A 287 -7.97 -20.59 -18.75
CA GLU A 287 -9.15 -19.76 -18.61
C GLU A 287 -8.77 -18.29 -18.80
N LEU A 288 -9.65 -17.55 -19.47
CA LEU A 288 -9.50 -16.13 -19.77
C LEU A 288 -10.72 -15.39 -19.25
N ASP A 289 -10.48 -14.45 -18.32
CA ASP A 289 -11.53 -13.68 -17.67
C ASP A 289 -11.37 -12.19 -17.93
N ILE A 290 -12.49 -11.46 -17.94
CA ILE A 290 -12.54 -10.00 -17.85
C ILE A 290 -13.14 -9.58 -16.51
N PHE A 291 -12.83 -8.37 -16.07
CA PHE A 291 -13.46 -7.81 -14.86
C PHE A 291 -14.88 -7.34 -15.19
N GLU A 292 -15.84 -7.69 -14.34
CA GLU A 292 -17.24 -7.28 -14.43
C GLU A 292 -17.77 -7.07 -13.02
N GLY A 293 -18.08 -5.82 -12.66
CA GLY A 293 -18.37 -5.45 -11.28
C GLY A 293 -17.17 -5.70 -10.37
N LEU A 294 -17.44 -6.34 -9.25
CA LEU A 294 -16.42 -6.80 -8.28
C LEU A 294 -15.87 -8.18 -8.62
N GLY A 295 -16.40 -8.84 -9.63
CA GLY A 295 -16.04 -10.19 -10.01
C GLY A 295 -15.31 -10.27 -11.34
N ARG A 296 -15.22 -11.52 -11.82
CA ARG A 296 -14.65 -11.85 -13.12
C ARG A 296 -15.60 -12.72 -13.89
N THR A 297 -15.67 -12.48 -15.20
CA THR A 297 -16.51 -13.24 -16.12
C THR A 297 -15.65 -13.88 -17.19
N LYS A 298 -15.84 -15.19 -17.37
CA LYS A 298 -15.13 -15.97 -18.38
C LYS A 298 -15.53 -15.56 -19.78
N VAL A 299 -14.52 -15.35 -20.63
CA VAL A 299 -14.70 -14.97 -22.04
C VAL A 299 -13.88 -15.85 -22.96
N ASN A 300 -14.22 -15.85 -24.27
CA ASN A 300 -13.48 -16.60 -25.28
C ASN A 300 -12.30 -15.80 -25.84
N GLU A 301 -12.40 -14.49 -25.87
CA GLU A 301 -11.38 -13.59 -26.42
C GLU A 301 -11.40 -12.23 -25.73
N VAL A 302 -10.24 -11.59 -25.68
CA VAL A 302 -10.05 -10.21 -25.19
C VAL A 302 -9.21 -9.45 -26.19
N ASN A 303 -9.69 -8.27 -26.59
CA ASN A 303 -9.05 -7.42 -27.59
C ASN A 303 -8.09 -6.39 -26.94
N SER A 304 -7.20 -5.85 -27.80
CA SER A 304 -6.32 -4.75 -27.44
C SER A 304 -7.08 -3.62 -26.74
N GLY A 305 -6.52 -3.13 -25.64
CA GLY A 305 -7.06 -2.06 -24.81
C GLY A 305 -7.81 -2.51 -23.55
N ASP A 306 -8.32 -3.72 -23.48
CA ASP A 306 -9.02 -4.22 -22.28
C ASP A 306 -8.08 -4.87 -21.28
N ILE A 307 -8.51 -4.91 -20.03
CA ILE A 307 -7.80 -5.54 -18.90
C ILE A 307 -8.39 -6.92 -18.69
N CYS A 308 -7.52 -7.93 -18.58
CA CYS A 308 -7.94 -9.31 -18.40
C CYS A 308 -7.11 -10.05 -17.36
N ALA A 309 -7.67 -11.17 -16.92
CA ALA A 309 -7.07 -12.10 -15.99
C ALA A 309 -6.87 -13.46 -16.68
N LEU A 310 -5.66 -14.01 -16.57
CA LEU A 310 -5.26 -15.27 -17.18
C LEU A 310 -5.02 -16.31 -16.09
N ILE A 311 -5.68 -17.44 -16.21
CA ILE A 311 -5.69 -18.52 -15.23
C ILE A 311 -5.05 -19.78 -15.80
N GLY A 312 -4.34 -20.52 -14.95
CA GLY A 312 -3.73 -21.80 -15.27
C GLY A 312 -2.41 -21.70 -16.01
N ILE A 313 -1.74 -20.57 -15.92
CA ILE A 313 -0.36 -20.35 -16.37
C ILE A 313 0.58 -20.61 -15.19
N GLU A 314 1.71 -21.25 -15.44
CA GLU A 314 2.71 -21.56 -14.41
C GLU A 314 4.03 -20.85 -14.67
N GLY A 315 4.70 -20.44 -13.58
CA GLY A 315 6.06 -19.89 -13.62
C GLY A 315 6.15 -18.49 -14.26
N PHE A 316 5.08 -17.72 -14.27
CA PHE A 316 5.09 -16.31 -14.71
C PHE A 316 5.40 -15.38 -13.54
N GLU A 317 5.91 -14.21 -13.87
CA GLU A 317 6.20 -13.12 -12.94
C GLU A 317 5.64 -11.81 -13.48
N ILE A 318 5.48 -10.82 -12.61
CA ILE A 318 5.12 -9.46 -13.05
C ILE A 318 6.26 -8.90 -13.91
N GLY A 319 5.90 -8.25 -15.02
CA GLY A 319 6.85 -7.74 -16.01
C GLY A 319 7.17 -8.74 -17.13
N ASP A 320 6.70 -10.01 -17.03
CA ASP A 320 6.76 -10.94 -18.14
C ASP A 320 5.75 -10.54 -19.22
N THR A 321 6.08 -10.82 -20.49
CA THR A 321 5.18 -10.53 -21.61
C THR A 321 4.61 -11.82 -22.19
N ILE A 322 3.30 -11.84 -22.39
CA ILE A 322 2.60 -12.89 -23.14
C ILE A 322 2.48 -12.43 -24.58
N THR A 323 2.95 -13.25 -25.52
CA THR A 323 3.02 -12.91 -26.95
C THR A 323 2.81 -14.13 -27.83
N ASP A 324 2.84 -13.91 -29.14
CA ASP A 324 2.72 -14.98 -30.14
C ASP A 324 3.91 -15.95 -30.08
N ILE A 325 3.66 -17.25 -30.35
CA ILE A 325 4.70 -18.28 -30.29
C ILE A 325 5.69 -18.17 -31.43
N ASP A 326 5.18 -17.90 -32.64
CA ASP A 326 5.98 -17.90 -33.85
C ASP A 326 6.79 -16.61 -34.00
N LYS A 327 6.31 -15.52 -33.37
CA LYS A 327 6.95 -14.22 -33.38
C LYS A 327 6.91 -13.60 -31.98
N PRO A 328 7.77 -14.05 -31.06
CA PRO A 328 7.85 -13.48 -29.72
C PRO A 328 8.37 -12.03 -29.75
N GLU A 329 7.57 -11.11 -29.25
CA GLU A 329 7.93 -9.67 -29.16
C GLU A 329 7.66 -9.20 -27.73
N PRO A 330 8.68 -9.24 -26.82
CA PRO A 330 8.51 -8.78 -25.45
C PRO A 330 8.30 -7.28 -25.39
N LEU A 331 7.50 -6.83 -24.44
CA LEU A 331 7.41 -5.41 -24.06
C LEU A 331 8.56 -5.07 -23.08
N ASP A 332 8.89 -3.79 -23.00
CA ASP A 332 9.85 -3.32 -22.03
C ASP A 332 9.36 -3.66 -20.62
N PRO A 333 10.21 -4.30 -19.79
CA PRO A 333 9.81 -4.67 -18.45
C PRO A 333 9.60 -3.41 -17.60
N ILE A 334 8.56 -3.43 -16.78
CA ILE A 334 8.35 -2.36 -15.79
C ILE A 334 9.50 -2.42 -14.78
N ALA A 335 10.15 -1.29 -14.54
CA ALA A 335 11.15 -1.18 -13.51
C ALA A 335 10.51 -1.50 -12.15
N ILE A 336 11.09 -2.44 -11.40
CA ILE A 336 10.70 -2.72 -10.03
C ILE A 336 11.76 -2.08 -9.15
N ASP A 337 11.35 -1.14 -8.29
CA ASP A 337 12.28 -0.59 -7.33
C ASP A 337 12.79 -1.68 -6.40
N GLU A 338 14.07 -1.65 -6.14
CA GLU A 338 14.71 -2.57 -5.22
C GLU A 338 14.27 -2.28 -3.78
N PRO A 339 14.21 -3.30 -2.90
CA PRO A 339 13.96 -3.07 -1.49
C PRO A 339 15.05 -2.15 -0.89
N THR A 340 14.64 -1.30 0.04
CA THR A 340 15.50 -0.34 0.74
C THR A 340 15.77 -0.75 2.18
N MET A 341 14.94 -1.62 2.73
CA MET A 341 15.02 -2.08 4.13
C MET A 341 15.03 -3.59 4.24
N SER A 342 15.59 -4.08 5.32
CA SER A 342 15.58 -5.48 5.71
C SER A 342 15.22 -5.63 7.20
N MET A 343 14.68 -6.77 7.58
CA MET A 343 14.35 -7.10 8.94
C MET A 343 14.58 -8.58 9.19
N LEU A 344 15.13 -8.90 10.37
CA LEU A 344 15.27 -10.28 10.80
C LEU A 344 13.92 -10.81 11.30
N PHE A 345 13.46 -11.92 10.73
CA PHE A 345 12.34 -12.71 11.21
C PHE A 345 12.89 -13.98 11.86
N THR A 346 12.38 -14.35 13.02
CA THR A 346 12.79 -15.58 13.70
C THR A 346 11.62 -16.22 14.42
N ILE A 347 11.73 -17.51 14.74
CA ILE A 347 10.74 -18.19 15.57
C ILE A 347 10.62 -17.52 16.93
N ASN A 348 9.44 -17.60 17.54
CA ASN A 348 9.28 -17.19 18.93
C ASN A 348 9.95 -18.24 19.86
N ASN A 349 10.95 -17.82 20.62
CA ASN A 349 11.62 -18.64 21.64
C ASN A 349 11.46 -18.05 23.05
N SER A 350 10.43 -17.24 23.26
CA SER A 350 10.11 -16.66 24.58
C SER A 350 9.57 -17.72 25.55
N PRO A 351 9.56 -17.46 26.86
CA PRO A 351 8.90 -18.32 27.85
C PRO A 351 7.39 -18.51 27.61
N PHE A 352 6.76 -17.66 26.81
CA PHE A 352 5.33 -17.74 26.44
C PHE A 352 5.09 -18.36 25.05
N PHE A 353 6.11 -18.97 24.47
CA PHE A 353 6.02 -19.67 23.19
C PHE A 353 4.83 -20.65 23.13
N GLY A 354 4.04 -20.57 22.06
CA GLY A 354 2.93 -21.49 21.78
C GLY A 354 1.68 -21.27 22.64
N GLN A 355 1.61 -20.21 23.44
CA GLN A 355 0.42 -19.96 24.25
C GLN A 355 -0.73 -19.31 23.46
N ASP A 356 -0.43 -18.52 22.46
CA ASP A 356 -1.40 -17.76 21.70
C ASP A 356 -1.54 -18.24 20.26
N GLY A 357 -0.45 -18.62 19.61
CA GLY A 357 -0.40 -18.92 18.19
C GLY A 357 -0.62 -20.39 17.86
N LYS A 358 -1.19 -20.60 16.67
CA LYS A 358 -1.39 -21.93 16.08
C LYS A 358 -0.16 -22.38 15.27
N TYR A 359 0.50 -21.43 14.61
CA TYR A 359 1.62 -21.66 13.71
C TYR A 359 2.90 -21.07 14.30
N VAL A 360 3.71 -21.92 14.92
CA VAL A 360 4.83 -21.49 15.77
C VAL A 360 6.19 -22.06 15.33
N THR A 361 6.22 -23.00 14.37
CA THR A 361 7.45 -23.68 13.94
C THR A 361 8.12 -22.95 12.78
N SER A 362 9.44 -23.14 12.63
CA SER A 362 10.22 -22.61 11.50
C SER A 362 9.61 -22.98 10.15
N ARG A 363 9.15 -24.22 10.00
CA ARG A 363 8.48 -24.67 8.78
C ARG A 363 7.22 -23.87 8.45
N HIS A 364 6.37 -23.61 9.44
CA HIS A 364 5.14 -22.82 9.23
C HIS A 364 5.46 -21.40 8.77
N ILE A 365 6.42 -20.74 9.42
CA ILE A 365 6.82 -19.38 9.09
C ILE A 365 7.44 -19.35 7.69
N TYR A 366 8.35 -20.26 7.37
CA TYR A 366 9.00 -20.35 6.07
C TYR A 366 7.97 -20.55 4.94
N GLU A 367 7.08 -21.55 5.07
CA GLU A 367 6.04 -21.81 4.07
C GLU A 367 5.11 -20.59 3.89
N ARG A 368 4.87 -19.82 4.95
CA ARG A 368 4.07 -18.59 4.87
C ARG A 368 4.81 -17.46 4.14
N LEU A 369 6.10 -17.28 4.45
CA LEU A 369 6.95 -16.30 3.77
C LEU A 369 7.08 -16.63 2.27
N MET A 370 7.28 -17.90 1.91
CA MET A 370 7.33 -18.32 0.50
C MET A 370 6.00 -18.04 -0.23
N ARG A 371 4.86 -18.31 0.40
CA ARG A 371 3.55 -17.93 -0.17
C ARG A 371 3.37 -16.41 -0.33
N GLU A 372 4.01 -15.61 0.50
CA GLU A 372 3.97 -14.16 0.33
C GLU A 372 4.79 -13.72 -0.89
N LEU A 373 5.94 -14.33 -1.15
CA LEU A 373 6.73 -14.06 -2.34
C LEU A 373 5.96 -14.35 -3.64
N ASP A 374 5.04 -15.31 -3.60
CA ASP A 374 4.16 -15.59 -4.75
C ASP A 374 3.23 -14.43 -5.09
N LYS A 375 2.92 -13.56 -4.14
CA LYS A 375 1.96 -12.46 -4.28
C LYS A 375 2.64 -11.10 -4.36
N ASN A 376 3.81 -10.95 -3.73
CA ASN A 376 4.47 -9.68 -3.51
C ASN A 376 5.91 -9.71 -4.02
N LEU A 377 6.14 -9.14 -5.20
CA LEU A 377 7.48 -9.09 -5.82
C LEU A 377 8.41 -8.03 -5.21
N ALA A 378 7.88 -7.08 -4.45
CA ALA A 378 8.70 -6.10 -3.74
C ALA A 378 9.32 -6.69 -2.47
N LEU A 379 8.95 -7.92 -2.13
CA LEU A 379 9.48 -8.66 -1.00
C LEU A 379 10.58 -9.63 -1.48
N ARG A 380 11.64 -9.77 -0.68
CA ARG A 380 12.66 -10.80 -0.86
C ARG A 380 12.93 -11.46 0.48
N VAL A 381 13.16 -12.75 0.48
CA VAL A 381 13.46 -13.53 1.69
C VAL A 381 14.74 -14.30 1.47
N GLU A 382 15.67 -14.20 2.41
CA GLU A 382 16.92 -14.93 2.43
C GLU A 382 17.03 -15.74 3.73
N GLU A 383 17.51 -16.97 3.61
CA GLU A 383 17.83 -17.80 4.76
C GLU A 383 19.10 -17.27 5.43
N THR A 384 19.14 -17.32 6.77
CA THR A 384 20.35 -17.03 7.53
C THR A 384 21.14 -18.31 7.79
N GLU A 385 22.26 -18.22 8.50
CA GLU A 385 23.00 -19.41 8.96
C GLU A 385 22.17 -20.29 9.92
N SER A 386 21.14 -19.72 10.54
CA SER A 386 20.21 -20.45 11.40
C SER A 386 18.98 -20.89 10.61
N SER A 387 18.59 -22.14 10.74
CA SER A 387 17.35 -22.68 10.12
C SER A 387 16.05 -22.08 10.67
N ASP A 388 16.13 -21.30 11.74
CA ASP A 388 15.01 -20.74 12.47
C ASP A 388 14.86 -19.23 12.28
N SER A 389 15.60 -18.66 11.33
CA SER A 389 15.57 -17.21 11.07
C SER A 389 15.78 -16.88 9.60
N TRP A 390 15.20 -15.76 9.16
CA TRP A 390 15.21 -15.28 7.77
C TRP A 390 15.41 -13.78 7.76
N ILE A 391 16.13 -13.27 6.76
CA ILE A 391 16.17 -11.86 6.46
C ILE A 391 15.08 -11.57 5.43
N VAL A 392 14.16 -10.73 5.80
CA VAL A 392 13.04 -10.29 4.93
C VAL A 392 13.30 -8.87 4.49
N TYR A 393 13.39 -8.67 3.18
CA TYR A 393 13.63 -7.37 2.57
C TYR A 393 12.31 -6.77 2.08
N GLY A 394 12.13 -5.48 2.27
CA GLY A 394 10.96 -4.73 1.86
C GLY A 394 11.30 -3.28 1.52
N ARG A 395 10.32 -2.52 1.06
CA ARG A 395 10.51 -1.12 0.66
C ARG A 395 10.54 -0.14 1.83
N GLY A 396 9.83 -0.46 2.91
CA GLY A 396 9.73 0.40 4.09
C GLY A 396 9.21 -0.36 5.30
N VAL A 397 9.16 0.33 6.44
CA VAL A 397 8.68 -0.25 7.71
C VAL A 397 7.21 -0.64 7.59
N LEU A 398 6.37 0.20 6.96
CA LEU A 398 4.94 -0.09 6.78
C LEU A 398 4.71 -1.35 5.96
N HIS A 399 5.48 -1.55 4.87
CA HIS A 399 5.38 -2.75 4.05
C HIS A 399 5.66 -4.03 4.85
N LEU A 400 6.73 -4.03 5.66
CA LEU A 400 7.07 -5.16 6.51
C LEU A 400 6.09 -5.35 7.67
N SER A 401 5.59 -4.26 8.26
CA SER A 401 4.60 -4.33 9.36
C SER A 401 3.26 -4.90 8.90
N VAL A 402 2.82 -4.59 7.68
CA VAL A 402 1.61 -5.19 7.08
C VAL A 402 1.76 -6.71 6.96
N LEU A 403 2.92 -7.20 6.52
CA LEU A 403 3.19 -8.63 6.46
C LEU A 403 3.12 -9.27 7.86
N ILE A 404 3.79 -8.68 8.85
CA ILE A 404 3.82 -9.17 10.24
C ILE A 404 2.40 -9.20 10.82
N GLU A 405 1.63 -8.12 10.65
CA GLU A 405 0.28 -8.02 11.16
C GLU A 405 -0.67 -9.02 10.49
N THR A 406 -0.52 -9.25 9.19
CA THR A 406 -1.26 -10.29 8.45
C THR A 406 -0.94 -11.66 9.01
N MET A 407 0.34 -11.99 9.22
CA MET A 407 0.75 -13.25 9.83
C MET A 407 0.19 -13.41 11.25
N ARG A 408 0.22 -12.35 12.06
CA ARG A 408 -0.35 -12.31 13.41
C ARG A 408 -1.83 -12.70 13.41
N ARG A 409 -2.63 -12.10 12.51
CA ARG A 409 -4.08 -12.39 12.37
C ARG A 409 -4.37 -13.79 11.83
N GLU A 410 -3.48 -14.32 11.00
CA GLU A 410 -3.56 -15.70 10.54
C GLU A 410 -3.23 -16.73 11.64
N GLY A 411 -2.75 -16.30 12.81
CA GLY A 411 -2.44 -17.13 13.97
C GLY A 411 -0.99 -17.58 14.08
N TYR A 412 -0.05 -16.85 13.46
CA TYR A 412 1.38 -17.09 13.60
C TYR A 412 1.95 -16.42 14.86
N GLU A 413 2.95 -17.05 15.46
CA GLU A 413 3.85 -16.44 16.44
C GLU A 413 5.25 -16.34 15.85
N LEU A 414 5.85 -15.16 15.95
CA LEU A 414 7.20 -14.89 15.48
C LEU A 414 7.85 -13.77 16.31
N GLN A 415 9.15 -13.62 16.14
CA GLN A 415 9.89 -12.47 16.65
C GLN A 415 10.54 -11.75 15.48
N VAL A 416 10.64 -10.45 15.59
CA VAL A 416 11.26 -9.60 14.57
C VAL A 416 12.28 -8.67 15.19
N GLY A 417 13.39 -8.49 14.48
CA GLY A 417 14.45 -7.57 14.87
C GLY A 417 14.19 -6.15 14.41
N GLN A 418 15.09 -5.25 14.76
CA GLN A 418 15.05 -3.86 14.31
C GLN A 418 15.13 -3.76 12.78
N PRO A 419 14.30 -2.90 12.15
CA PRO A 419 14.45 -2.57 10.73
C PRO A 419 15.83 -1.98 10.44
N GLN A 420 16.48 -2.48 9.40
CA GLN A 420 17.80 -2.02 8.95
C GLN A 420 17.74 -1.58 7.50
N VAL A 421 18.41 -0.49 7.16
CA VAL A 421 18.55 -0.05 5.78
C VAL A 421 19.57 -0.90 5.04
N ILE A 422 19.33 -1.14 3.75
CA ILE A 422 20.24 -1.90 2.90
C ILE A 422 21.41 -0.98 2.50
N ILE A 423 22.61 -1.38 2.86
CA ILE A 423 23.84 -0.68 2.47
C ILE A 423 24.43 -1.38 1.26
N LYS A 424 24.70 -0.61 0.20
CA LYS A 424 25.39 -1.07 -1.01
C LYS A 424 26.83 -0.59 -1.01
N GLU A 425 27.73 -1.43 -1.49
CA GLU A 425 29.11 -1.03 -1.73
C GLU A 425 29.29 -0.67 -3.20
N LYS A 426 29.67 0.58 -3.48
CA LYS A 426 30.00 1.06 -4.83
C LYS A 426 31.41 1.63 -4.81
N HIS A 427 32.27 1.10 -5.65
CA HIS A 427 33.68 1.54 -5.77
C HIS A 427 34.46 1.52 -4.43
N GLY A 428 34.12 0.61 -3.50
CA GLY A 428 34.77 0.50 -2.18
C GLY A 428 34.22 1.47 -1.12
N GLU A 429 33.18 2.25 -1.45
CA GLU A 429 32.50 3.15 -0.52
C GLU A 429 31.09 2.65 -0.19
N LYS A 430 30.71 2.78 1.07
CA LYS A 430 29.36 2.46 1.53
C LYS A 430 28.37 3.50 1.03
N HIS A 431 27.30 3.03 0.42
CA HIS A 431 26.17 3.86 -0.02
C HIS A 431 24.92 3.40 0.72
N GLU A 432 24.13 4.36 1.18
CA GLU A 432 22.87 4.15 1.86
C GLU A 432 21.70 4.74 1.06
N PRO A 433 20.48 4.20 1.21
CA PRO A 433 19.31 4.79 0.58
C PRO A 433 18.99 6.13 1.24
N VAL A 434 18.69 7.14 0.41
CA VAL A 434 18.21 8.44 0.85
C VAL A 434 16.82 8.70 0.29
N GLU A 435 16.05 9.48 1.03
CA GLU A 435 14.68 9.80 0.72
C GLU A 435 14.46 11.30 0.66
N GLN A 436 13.55 11.72 -0.18
CA GLN A 436 12.98 13.05 -0.13
C GLN A 436 11.89 13.04 0.93
N LEU A 437 12.05 13.86 1.95
CA LEU A 437 11.13 14.03 3.05
C LEU A 437 10.42 15.37 2.89
N THR A 438 9.08 15.34 2.88
CA THR A 438 8.22 16.53 2.84
C THR A 438 7.48 16.65 4.14
N ILE A 439 7.52 17.84 4.77
CA ILE A 439 6.81 18.12 6.03
C ILE A 439 6.01 19.42 5.87
N ASN A 440 4.70 19.34 6.17
CA ASN A 440 3.79 20.50 6.25
C ASN A 440 3.33 20.68 7.69
N LEU A 441 3.56 21.84 8.27
CA LEU A 441 3.22 22.12 9.68
C LEU A 441 3.02 23.61 9.93
N PRO A 442 2.38 24.04 11.03
CA PRO A 442 2.34 25.44 11.43
C PRO A 442 3.74 26.02 11.63
N GLU A 443 3.94 27.27 11.22
CA GLU A 443 5.25 27.95 11.20
C GLU A 443 5.96 27.92 12.57
N GLU A 444 5.23 28.00 13.66
CA GLU A 444 5.76 28.05 15.03
C GLU A 444 6.60 26.82 15.43
N TYR A 445 6.37 25.66 14.76
CA TYR A 445 7.09 24.39 15.05
C TYR A 445 8.28 24.18 14.11
N SER A 446 8.44 24.97 13.05
CA SER A 446 9.40 24.74 11.96
C SER A 446 10.84 24.60 12.45
N SER A 447 11.32 25.51 13.31
CA SER A 447 12.69 25.50 13.81
C SER A 447 13.04 24.25 14.62
N LYS A 448 12.10 23.72 15.42
CA LYS A 448 12.30 22.49 16.20
C LYS A 448 12.41 21.28 15.29
N ILE A 449 11.60 21.24 14.24
CA ILE A 449 11.59 20.13 13.28
C ILE A 449 12.86 20.15 12.44
N ILE A 450 13.33 21.30 11.97
CA ILE A 450 14.59 21.44 11.24
C ILE A 450 15.77 20.91 12.11
N ASP A 451 15.82 21.25 13.40
CA ASP A 451 16.85 20.75 14.30
C ASP A 451 16.85 19.21 14.39
N VAL A 452 15.68 18.60 14.59
CA VAL A 452 15.53 17.15 14.68
C VAL A 452 15.93 16.45 13.38
N VAL A 453 15.47 16.95 12.23
CA VAL A 453 15.79 16.37 10.91
C VAL A 453 17.29 16.51 10.61
N THR A 454 17.91 17.66 10.93
CA THR A 454 19.34 17.88 10.72
C THR A 454 20.21 16.98 11.58
N ARG A 455 19.86 16.74 12.85
CA ARG A 455 20.55 15.76 13.71
C ARG A 455 20.50 14.35 13.13
N ARG A 456 19.44 14.03 12.39
CA ARG A 456 19.27 12.76 11.65
C ARG A 456 19.89 12.77 10.26
N LYS A 457 20.81 13.72 9.99
CA LYS A 457 21.52 13.88 8.70
C LYS A 457 20.63 14.27 7.53
N GLY A 458 19.45 14.87 7.82
CA GLY A 458 18.62 15.49 6.79
C GLY A 458 19.16 16.84 6.37
N GLU A 459 19.13 17.12 5.09
CA GLU A 459 19.54 18.38 4.45
C GLU A 459 18.29 19.09 3.92
N LEU A 460 18.07 20.34 4.33
CA LEU A 460 16.94 21.15 3.88
C LEU A 460 17.16 21.56 2.42
N LEU A 461 16.20 21.27 1.55
CA LEU A 461 16.17 21.68 0.15
C LEU A 461 15.38 22.96 -0.05
N THR A 462 14.13 22.95 0.38
CA THR A 462 13.19 24.09 0.22
C THR A 462 12.44 24.36 1.50
N MET A 463 12.05 25.62 1.70
CA MET A 463 11.22 26.07 2.81
C MET A 463 10.34 27.21 2.30
N GLU A 464 9.04 26.97 2.25
CA GLU A 464 8.06 27.91 1.71
C GLU A 464 6.89 28.09 2.68
N SER A 465 6.50 29.34 2.91
CA SER A 465 5.30 29.66 3.67
C SER A 465 4.07 29.62 2.74
N LYS A 466 3.08 28.79 3.07
CA LYS A 466 1.81 28.66 2.36
C LYS A 466 0.67 28.95 3.34
N GLY A 467 0.23 30.21 3.35
CA GLY A 467 -0.78 30.68 4.30
C GLY A 467 -0.25 30.66 5.73
N ASP A 468 -0.89 29.89 6.61
CA ASP A 468 -0.51 29.70 8.01
C ASP A 468 0.41 28.47 8.25
N ARG A 469 0.77 27.78 7.17
CA ARG A 469 1.60 26.55 7.22
C ARG A 469 2.92 26.74 6.49
N MET A 470 3.94 26.06 7.02
CA MET A 470 5.26 25.98 6.42
C MET A 470 5.39 24.65 5.69
N HIS A 471 5.76 24.71 4.41
CA HIS A 471 6.15 23.57 3.59
C HIS A 471 7.66 23.45 3.55
N MET A 472 8.18 22.27 3.94
CA MET A 472 9.61 22.00 3.97
C MET A 472 9.93 20.70 3.24
N GLU A 473 10.97 20.72 2.42
CA GLU A 473 11.51 19.52 1.76
C GLU A 473 12.95 19.28 2.20
N PHE A 474 13.28 18.02 2.45
CA PHE A 474 14.61 17.57 2.88
C PHE A 474 15.07 16.37 2.06
N VAL A 475 16.38 16.17 1.98
CA VAL A 475 16.99 14.88 1.62
C VAL A 475 17.58 14.26 2.89
N ILE A 476 17.09 13.09 3.26
CA ILE A 476 17.45 12.42 4.51
C ILE A 476 17.78 10.95 4.25
N PRO A 477 18.78 10.34 4.93
CA PRO A 477 18.97 8.90 4.90
C PRO A 477 17.73 8.15 5.40
N SER A 478 17.33 7.05 4.74
CA SER A 478 16.14 6.26 5.13
C SER A 478 16.18 5.82 6.60
N ARG A 479 17.37 5.53 7.16
CA ARG A 479 17.53 5.24 8.60
C ARG A 479 17.24 6.45 9.51
N GLY A 480 17.31 7.67 8.99
CA GLY A 480 16.94 8.89 9.69
C GLY A 480 15.43 9.09 9.82
N ILE A 481 14.64 8.43 8.98
CA ILE A 481 13.18 8.50 8.99
C ILE A 481 12.59 7.56 10.04
N ILE A 482 13.29 6.44 10.35
CA ILE A 482 12.82 5.47 11.36
C ILE A 482 12.54 6.18 12.69
N GLY A 483 11.30 6.17 13.16
CA GLY A 483 10.83 6.83 14.38
C GLY A 483 10.74 8.36 14.29
N LEU A 484 10.96 8.97 13.14
CA LEU A 484 10.86 10.42 12.96
C LEU A 484 9.41 10.92 13.02
N ASN A 485 8.47 10.16 12.45
CA ASN A 485 7.06 10.55 12.38
C ASN A 485 6.46 10.84 13.76
N ASN A 486 6.68 9.95 14.72
CA ASN A 486 6.19 10.11 16.09
C ASN A 486 6.79 11.34 16.79
N ILE A 487 8.07 11.64 16.53
CA ILE A 487 8.74 12.82 17.08
C ILE A 487 8.16 14.09 16.48
N VAL A 488 7.98 14.11 15.15
CA VAL A 488 7.41 15.24 14.41
C VAL A 488 5.98 15.54 14.89
N LEU A 489 5.13 14.50 14.99
CA LEU A 489 3.76 14.64 15.50
C LEU A 489 3.74 15.14 16.96
N THR A 490 4.60 14.61 17.82
CA THR A 490 4.68 15.07 19.22
C THR A 490 5.11 16.52 19.32
N LEU A 491 6.12 16.95 18.56
CA LEU A 491 6.64 18.31 18.57
C LEU A 491 5.67 19.33 17.97
N SER A 492 4.83 18.92 17.05
CA SER A 492 3.83 19.75 16.37
C SER A 492 2.42 19.62 16.96
N ALA A 493 2.28 19.02 18.16
CA ALA A 493 0.98 18.77 18.78
C ALA A 493 -0.01 17.98 17.90
N GLY A 494 0.50 17.14 17.00
CA GLY A 494 -0.29 16.36 16.05
C GLY A 494 -0.63 17.07 14.72
N GLU A 495 -0.20 18.31 14.54
CA GLU A 495 -0.59 19.12 13.37
C GLU A 495 0.32 18.95 12.15
N ALA A 496 1.50 18.34 12.30
CA ALA A 496 2.39 18.11 11.16
C ALA A 496 1.89 16.98 10.28
N ILE A 497 2.06 17.14 8.97
CA ILE A 497 1.83 16.12 7.96
C ILE A 497 3.18 15.80 7.34
N MET A 498 3.58 14.53 7.42
CA MET A 498 4.86 14.06 6.92
C MET A 498 4.67 13.03 5.81
N ALA A 499 5.44 13.17 4.74
CA ALA A 499 5.53 12.16 3.68
C ALA A 499 6.99 12.01 3.24
N HIS A 500 7.36 10.83 2.79
CA HIS A 500 8.69 10.57 2.32
C HIS A 500 8.65 9.61 1.12
N ARG A 501 9.69 9.68 0.27
CA ARG A 501 9.84 8.78 -0.87
C ARG A 501 11.32 8.46 -1.11
N PHE A 502 11.60 7.25 -1.55
CA PHE A 502 12.95 6.88 -1.98
C PHE A 502 13.40 7.77 -3.14
N LEU A 503 14.64 8.26 -3.07
CA LEU A 503 15.26 9.07 -4.10
C LEU A 503 16.34 8.27 -4.83
N GLU A 504 17.43 7.95 -4.14
CA GLU A 504 18.58 7.23 -4.68
C GLU A 504 19.47 6.67 -3.58
N PHE A 505 20.56 5.97 -3.96
CA PHE A 505 21.62 5.58 -3.04
C PHE A 505 22.73 6.61 -3.07
N GLN A 506 23.03 7.25 -1.92
CA GLN A 506 24.11 8.23 -1.73
C GLN A 506 25.20 7.68 -0.80
N PRO A 507 26.43 8.25 -0.82
CA PRO A 507 27.46 7.90 0.13
C PRO A 507 26.99 8.02 1.58
N TRP A 508 27.47 7.13 2.44
CA TRP A 508 27.14 7.08 3.86
C TRP A 508 27.37 8.42 4.57
N LYS A 509 26.33 9.00 5.17
CA LYS A 509 26.35 10.32 5.82
C LYS A 509 26.83 10.32 7.29
N GLY A 510 27.46 9.24 7.74
CA GLY A 510 27.96 9.09 9.11
C GLY A 510 26.90 8.59 10.09
N GLU A 511 27.26 8.44 11.37
CA GLU A 511 26.36 7.89 12.39
C GLU A 511 25.19 8.85 12.70
N ILE A 512 24.03 8.28 13.00
CA ILE A 512 22.85 8.98 13.52
C ILE A 512 22.69 8.61 14.97
N GLU A 513 22.34 9.57 15.81
CA GLU A 513 22.06 9.34 17.22
C GLU A 513 20.89 8.34 17.37
N LYS A 514 21.17 7.23 18.05
CA LYS A 514 20.16 6.24 18.45
C LYS A 514 19.51 6.65 19.78
N ARG A 515 18.40 5.99 20.13
CA ARG A 515 17.74 6.14 21.43
C ARG A 515 18.74 6.02 22.58
N GLN A 516 18.94 7.10 23.35
CA GLN A 516 19.89 7.15 24.47
C GLN A 516 19.33 6.47 25.72
N ASN A 517 18.01 6.61 25.96
CA ASN A 517 17.34 6.04 27.10
C ASN A 517 17.43 4.50 27.13
N GLY A 518 17.71 3.97 28.34
CA GLY A 518 17.75 2.53 28.57
C GLY A 518 16.37 1.89 28.65
N SER A 519 16.34 0.58 28.66
CA SER A 519 15.12 -0.21 28.83
C SER A 519 14.92 -0.61 30.30
N ILE A 520 13.67 -0.57 30.76
CA ILE A 520 13.29 -1.20 32.05
C ILE A 520 12.94 -2.64 31.75
N ILE A 521 13.66 -3.58 32.34
CA ILE A 521 13.61 -5.02 32.03
C ILE A 521 13.05 -5.76 33.25
N ALA A 522 12.09 -6.66 33.01
CA ALA A 522 11.61 -7.55 34.06
C ALA A 522 12.71 -8.55 34.47
N GLY A 523 13.02 -8.61 35.76
CA GLY A 523 14.03 -9.52 36.30
C GLY A 523 13.48 -10.92 36.61
N GLU A 524 12.17 -11.05 36.77
CA GLU A 524 11.50 -12.29 37.16
C GLU A 524 10.22 -12.48 36.34
N SER A 525 9.83 -13.74 36.13
CA SER A 525 8.55 -14.08 35.51
C SER A 525 7.42 -14.09 36.50
N GLY A 526 6.24 -13.64 36.10
CA GLY A 526 5.04 -13.61 36.93
C GLY A 526 4.10 -12.50 36.55
N ASN A 527 3.18 -12.16 37.46
CA ASN A 527 2.15 -11.15 37.22
C ASN A 527 2.62 -9.78 37.75
N ALA A 528 2.49 -8.72 36.97
CA ALA A 528 2.90 -7.36 37.38
C ALA A 528 1.93 -6.77 38.39
N TYR A 529 2.43 -6.27 39.53
CA TYR A 529 1.63 -5.68 40.60
C TYR A 529 1.65 -4.15 40.56
N ALA A 530 0.48 -3.54 40.74
CA ALA A 530 0.33 -2.08 40.83
C ALA A 530 1.28 -1.45 41.85
N TYR A 531 1.49 -2.10 42.99
CA TYR A 531 2.43 -1.64 44.02
C TYR A 531 3.88 -1.56 43.53
N ALA A 532 4.33 -2.54 42.73
CA ALA A 532 5.69 -2.54 42.21
C ALA A 532 5.85 -1.46 41.12
N LEU A 533 4.86 -1.32 40.23
CA LEU A 533 4.86 -0.28 39.20
C LEU A 533 4.87 1.15 39.83
N ASP A 534 4.03 1.38 40.84
CA ASP A 534 3.97 2.65 41.56
C ASP A 534 5.32 3.07 42.17
N LYS A 535 6.05 2.12 42.72
CA LYS A 535 7.39 2.38 43.31
C LYS A 535 8.49 2.61 42.27
N LEU A 536 8.25 2.26 41.02
CA LEU A 536 9.24 2.31 39.95
C LEU A 536 8.93 3.40 38.91
N GLN A 537 7.73 4.02 38.94
CA GLN A 537 7.32 5.00 37.93
C GLN A 537 8.18 6.27 37.88
N ASP A 538 8.86 6.65 38.97
CA ASP A 538 9.81 7.77 38.97
C ASP A 538 11.07 7.48 38.14
N ARG A 539 11.32 6.22 37.76
CA ARG A 539 12.49 5.79 36.99
C ARG A 539 12.27 5.77 35.48
N GLY A 540 11.00 5.82 35.05
CA GLY A 540 10.66 5.80 33.64
C GLY A 540 9.20 5.54 33.38
N HIS A 541 8.89 5.32 32.12
CA HIS A 541 7.54 5.06 31.63
C HIS A 541 7.33 3.57 31.38
N PHE A 542 6.20 3.01 31.82
CA PHE A 542 5.89 1.59 31.60
C PHE A 542 5.08 1.35 30.33
N PHE A 543 5.21 0.15 29.77
CA PHE A 543 4.50 -0.34 28.60
C PHE A 543 3.45 -1.39 28.94
N ILE A 544 3.28 -1.69 30.22
CA ILE A 544 2.39 -2.75 30.73
C ILE A 544 1.40 -2.20 31.75
N TYR A 545 0.22 -2.81 31.79
CA TYR A 545 -0.76 -2.57 32.84
C TYR A 545 -0.45 -3.43 34.10
N PRO A 546 -0.98 -3.04 35.27
CA PRO A 546 -1.07 -3.97 36.41
C PRO A 546 -1.80 -5.26 35.99
N GLN A 547 -1.41 -6.38 36.58
CA GLN A 547 -1.91 -7.74 36.29
C GLN A 547 -1.50 -8.30 34.94
N THR A 548 -0.62 -7.65 34.18
CA THR A 548 -0.05 -8.23 32.97
C THR A 548 0.97 -9.30 33.34
N ASP A 549 0.89 -10.46 32.69
CA ASP A 549 1.91 -11.51 32.81
C ASP A 549 3.18 -11.09 32.07
N VAL A 550 4.31 -11.23 32.75
CA VAL A 550 5.63 -10.87 32.25
C VAL A 550 6.62 -12.01 32.48
N TYR A 551 7.69 -12.02 31.70
CA TYR A 551 8.80 -12.97 31.90
C TYR A 551 10.14 -12.26 32.04
N ALA A 552 11.12 -12.93 32.64
CA ALA A 552 12.46 -12.40 32.80
C ALA A 552 13.10 -12.07 31.44
N GLY A 553 13.64 -10.86 31.29
CA GLY A 553 14.19 -10.37 30.03
C GLY A 553 13.19 -9.63 29.12
N GLN A 554 11.90 -9.60 29.47
CA GLN A 554 10.91 -8.75 28.79
C GLN A 554 11.17 -7.28 29.11
N VAL A 555 11.12 -6.40 28.11
CA VAL A 555 11.16 -4.96 28.26
C VAL A 555 9.77 -4.48 28.64
N VAL A 556 9.65 -3.93 29.83
CA VAL A 556 8.37 -3.51 30.42
C VAL A 556 8.22 -1.98 30.52
N GLY A 557 9.26 -1.24 30.10
CA GLY A 557 9.24 0.22 30.11
C GLY A 557 10.54 0.83 29.60
N GLU A 558 10.56 2.16 29.49
CA GLU A 558 11.72 2.98 29.16
C GLU A 558 12.24 3.68 30.40
N GLN A 559 13.55 3.65 30.62
CA GLN A 559 14.22 4.36 31.72
C GLN A 559 14.47 5.83 31.33
N ASN A 560 14.41 6.74 32.31
CA ASN A 560 14.73 8.17 32.13
C ASN A 560 16.25 8.46 32.00
N LYS A 561 17.10 7.43 32.02
CA LYS A 561 18.57 7.53 31.98
C LYS A 561 19.14 6.55 30.95
N GLU A 562 20.37 6.78 30.57
CA GLU A 562 21.15 5.84 29.77
C GLU A 562 21.38 4.52 30.53
N GLY A 563 21.48 3.43 29.75
CA GLY A 563 21.70 2.08 30.25
C GLY A 563 20.40 1.37 30.67
N ASP A 564 20.42 0.06 30.65
CA ASP A 564 19.27 -0.76 31.01
C ASP A 564 19.12 -0.95 32.50
N LEU A 565 17.87 -1.02 32.98
CA LEU A 565 17.52 -1.20 34.39
C LEU A 565 16.71 -2.49 34.56
N VAL A 566 17.26 -3.48 35.24
CA VAL A 566 16.54 -4.68 35.64
C VAL A 566 15.75 -4.45 36.91
N VAL A 567 14.45 -4.72 36.88
CA VAL A 567 13.53 -4.46 38.01
C VAL A 567 12.66 -5.68 38.28
N ASN A 568 12.16 -5.77 39.51
CA ASN A 568 11.16 -6.77 39.87
C ASN A 568 9.78 -6.11 39.94
N VAL A 569 8.99 -6.31 38.86
CA VAL A 569 7.60 -5.81 38.72
C VAL A 569 6.58 -6.79 39.33
N THR A 570 7.00 -8.00 39.71
CA THR A 570 6.13 -9.04 40.26
C THR A 570 6.05 -9.01 41.78
N LYS A 571 6.66 -8.00 42.41
CA LYS A 571 6.71 -7.89 43.87
C LYS A 571 5.39 -7.39 44.42
N SER A 572 4.68 -8.24 45.15
CA SER A 572 3.46 -7.88 45.89
C SER A 572 3.76 -7.09 47.16
N LYS A 573 2.79 -6.29 47.61
CA LYS A 573 2.83 -5.62 48.91
C LYS A 573 2.80 -6.68 50.02
N LYS A 574 3.83 -6.76 50.86
CA LYS A 574 3.79 -7.64 52.03
C LYS A 574 2.72 -7.14 52.99
N LEU A 575 1.73 -7.95 53.31
CA LEU A 575 0.76 -7.70 54.35
C LEU A 575 1.46 -7.78 55.70
N THR A 576 1.65 -6.66 56.37
CA THR A 576 2.11 -6.61 57.75
C THR A 576 0.88 -6.39 58.66
N ASN A 577 0.78 -7.18 59.75
CA ASN A 577 -0.34 -7.16 60.70
C ASN A 577 -0.51 -5.87 61.51
N VAL A 578 0.28 -4.84 61.25
CA VAL A 578 0.25 -3.56 61.96
C VAL A 578 -0.07 -2.45 60.95
N ARG A 579 -1.37 -2.26 60.65
CA ARG A 579 -1.83 -1.05 59.98
C ARG A 579 -3.14 -0.57 60.58
N ALA A 580 -3.14 0.70 60.95
CA ALA A 580 -4.37 1.43 61.25
C ALA A 580 -5.24 1.43 60.00
N SER A 581 -6.48 1.01 60.13
CA SER A 581 -7.50 1.03 59.08
C SER A 581 -7.81 2.48 58.67
N GLY A 582 -7.11 3.05 57.70
CA GLY A 582 -7.42 4.41 57.29
C GLY A 582 -6.60 5.05 56.19
N SER A 583 -5.46 4.50 55.79
CA SER A 583 -4.62 5.11 54.77
C SER A 583 -4.03 4.08 53.80
N ASP A 584 -4.89 3.44 53.04
CA ASP A 584 -4.44 2.83 51.79
C ASP A 584 -4.46 3.93 50.71
N ASP A 585 -3.32 4.62 50.57
CA ASP A 585 -3.09 5.47 49.42
C ASP A 585 -3.30 4.61 48.16
N LYS A 586 -4.35 4.92 47.39
CA LYS A 586 -4.60 4.28 46.09
C LYS A 586 -3.38 4.58 45.24
N ALA A 587 -2.70 3.54 44.75
CA ALA A 587 -1.58 3.70 43.83
C ALA A 587 -2.06 4.54 42.64
N GLN A 588 -1.45 5.71 42.45
CA GLN A 588 -1.79 6.61 41.34
C GLN A 588 -0.78 6.35 40.22
N LEU A 589 -1.12 5.41 39.34
CA LEU A 589 -0.26 5.01 38.23
C LEU A 589 -0.49 5.92 37.02
N ALA A 590 0.61 6.38 36.44
CA ALA A 590 0.58 6.97 35.11
C ALA A 590 0.09 5.94 34.10
N PRO A 591 -0.70 6.32 33.08
CA PRO A 591 -1.13 5.41 32.03
C PRO A 591 0.11 4.86 31.31
N PRO A 592 0.15 3.55 30.99
CA PRO A 592 1.26 2.98 30.23
C PRO A 592 1.25 3.46 28.78
N VAL A 593 2.44 3.52 28.19
CA VAL A 593 2.61 3.76 26.74
C VAL A 593 2.37 2.43 26.03
N ILE A 594 1.35 2.40 25.17
CA ILE A 594 1.03 1.21 24.36
C ILE A 594 1.43 1.50 22.93
N PHE A 595 2.36 0.72 22.41
CA PHE A 595 2.85 0.84 21.04
C PHE A 595 1.95 0.11 20.05
N SER A 596 1.74 0.71 18.89
CA SER A 596 1.38 -0.03 17.67
C SER A 596 2.56 -0.91 17.22
N LEU A 597 2.34 -1.79 16.24
CA LEU A 597 3.42 -2.64 15.72
C LEU A 597 4.53 -1.77 15.12
N GLU A 598 4.18 -0.79 14.31
CA GLU A 598 5.12 0.14 13.69
C GLU A 598 5.95 0.89 14.74
N GLU A 599 5.30 1.46 15.73
CA GLU A 599 5.97 2.16 16.83
C GLU A 599 6.92 1.25 17.60
N ALA A 600 6.53 -0.01 17.85
CA ALA A 600 7.39 -0.97 18.51
C ALA A 600 8.63 -1.31 17.67
N LEU A 601 8.46 -1.51 16.35
CA LEU A 601 9.56 -1.79 15.42
C LEU A 601 10.54 -0.62 15.30
N GLU A 602 10.04 0.61 15.33
CA GLU A 602 10.86 1.83 15.31
C GLU A 602 11.55 2.10 16.64
N TYR A 603 10.95 1.65 17.75
CA TYR A 603 11.42 1.89 19.11
C TYR A 603 12.57 0.97 19.52
N ILE A 604 12.55 -0.32 19.13
CA ILE A 604 13.52 -1.32 19.61
C ILE A 604 14.96 -0.99 19.22
N LYS A 605 15.91 -1.47 20.07
CA LYS A 605 17.36 -1.41 19.81
C LYS A 605 17.86 -2.68 19.13
N ASP A 606 19.12 -2.65 18.69
CA ASP A 606 19.80 -3.79 18.03
C ASP A 606 19.84 -5.07 18.90
N ASP A 607 19.73 -4.93 20.23
CA ASP A 607 19.73 -6.02 21.20
C ASP A 607 18.32 -6.42 21.67
N GLU A 608 17.28 -5.94 20.98
CA GLU A 608 15.88 -6.17 21.29
C GLU A 608 15.13 -6.80 20.13
N TYR A 609 14.10 -7.59 20.44
CA TYR A 609 13.12 -8.12 19.51
C TYR A 609 11.71 -7.65 19.88
N VAL A 610 10.85 -7.53 18.89
CA VAL A 610 9.40 -7.50 19.08
C VAL A 610 8.88 -8.94 18.94
N GLU A 611 8.33 -9.48 20.02
CA GLU A 611 7.58 -10.72 20.03
C GLU A 611 6.16 -10.44 19.59
N VAL A 612 5.73 -11.06 18.51
CA VAL A 612 4.40 -10.88 17.90
C VAL A 612 3.62 -12.19 18.00
N THR A 613 2.49 -12.13 18.70
CA THR A 613 1.55 -13.25 18.83
C THR A 613 0.14 -12.80 18.43
N PRO A 614 -0.81 -13.69 18.15
CA PRO A 614 -2.19 -13.32 17.82
C PRO A 614 -2.85 -12.37 18.81
N LYS A 615 -2.53 -12.49 20.10
CA LYS A 615 -3.17 -11.71 21.18
C LYS A 615 -2.29 -10.61 21.76
N HIS A 616 -0.97 -10.78 21.72
CA HIS A 616 -0.04 -9.90 22.42
C HIS A 616 1.12 -9.49 21.53
N MET A 617 1.60 -8.29 21.79
CA MET A 617 2.86 -7.77 21.28
C MET A 617 3.73 -7.36 22.47
N ARG A 618 4.96 -7.85 22.53
CA ARG A 618 5.90 -7.62 23.63
C ARG A 618 7.27 -7.26 23.09
N ILE A 619 7.93 -6.30 23.74
CA ILE A 619 9.34 -6.02 23.49
C ILE A 619 10.16 -6.86 24.45
N ARG A 620 11.27 -7.45 23.98
CA ARG A 620 12.14 -8.25 24.82
C ARG A 620 13.61 -8.10 24.43
N LYS A 621 14.51 -8.39 25.37
CA LYS A 621 15.93 -8.53 25.04
C LYS A 621 16.18 -9.82 24.26
N ILE A 622 17.14 -9.79 23.32
CA ILE A 622 17.59 -10.99 22.59
C ILE A 622 18.12 -12.03 23.59
N LEU A 623 19.01 -11.59 24.49
CA LEU A 623 19.50 -12.41 25.59
C LEU A 623 18.62 -12.17 26.83
N LEU A 624 17.80 -13.14 27.18
CA LEU A 624 16.87 -13.03 28.30
C LEU A 624 17.56 -13.00 29.66
N ASP A 625 18.63 -13.80 29.84
CA ASP A 625 19.40 -13.86 31.09
C ASP A 625 20.26 -12.61 31.29
N GLU A 626 20.21 -12.02 32.47
CA GLU A 626 20.97 -10.80 32.81
C GLU A 626 22.49 -11.03 32.79
N ASN A 627 22.96 -12.20 33.24
CA ASN A 627 24.39 -12.53 33.24
C ASN A 627 24.92 -12.69 31.81
N ASP A 628 24.12 -13.25 30.92
CA ASP A 628 24.50 -13.40 29.51
C ASP A 628 24.59 -12.03 28.84
N ARG A 629 23.66 -11.08 29.11
CA ARG A 629 23.78 -9.68 28.66
C ARG A 629 25.05 -9.01 29.18
N LYS A 630 25.35 -9.16 30.49
CA LYS A 630 26.58 -8.62 31.09
C LYS A 630 27.86 -9.22 30.54
N ARG A 631 27.83 -10.52 30.11
CA ARG A 631 28.97 -11.16 29.44
C ARG A 631 29.14 -10.66 28.02
N ALA A 632 28.05 -10.48 27.30
CA ALA A 632 28.06 -9.96 25.93
C ALA A 632 28.60 -8.53 25.88
N SER A 633 28.14 -7.64 26.76
CA SER A 633 28.60 -6.23 26.85
C SER A 633 30.07 -6.06 27.23
N LYS A 634 30.73 -7.08 27.82
CA LYS A 634 32.17 -7.08 28.13
C LYS A 634 33.03 -7.56 26.96
N LYS A 635 32.43 -8.19 25.94
CA LYS A 635 33.12 -8.69 24.74
C LYS A 635 33.04 -7.75 23.55
N SER A 636 32.06 -6.84 23.55
CA SER A 636 31.95 -5.71 22.62
C SER A 636 32.78 -4.52 23.12
#